data_25ff5cf092f310b58e0f3cf1ce08f8af
#
_entry.id   25ff5cf092f310b58e0f3cf1ce08f8af
#
_cell.length_a   1.000
_cell.length_b   1.000
_cell.length_c   1.000
_cell.angle_alpha   90.00
_cell.angle_beta   90.00
_cell.angle_gamma   90.00
#
_symmetry.space_group_name_H-M   'P 1'
#
loop_
_entity.id
_entity.type
_entity.pdbx_description
1 polymer ?
#
loop_
_entity_poly.entity_id
_entity_poly.type
_entity_poly.pdbx_seq_one_letter_code
_entity_poly.pdbx_strand_id
1 'polypeptide(L)'
;MINRLKIMDLRMLPLAVLSMVMVLLAACGGNGRRTSPYVDVNTDFNHIYETIVTSADLSHAKGMIKKAYDEERIGEGQKKYLEAIVVYRAEARFDSVMEICQQALDASDTKNDKTLTCCIYALMTNSAVASENNAAMLQYASATETLAQELGRKDKEFEMKATVGYGMVLLGNSEEGLKMIDQALADLMKYDSWNCLNSYLIASKIKVVALHILNRPADVVDLCEKVIALLDKCIAHPEGIKDKPLAWEKDKESFAVMLKLYRTQMLAFLSYAHAEMGNRDLAMQSLQEFDQSEQSKSLDSQRMIVPALGELKLFDRMLAVYAKIDKEDGGDTITESYRDELKLKASAASAKGNRELERHYLRRALNLEDTLHEAQNMALMAHTLSVYKVQDEQMKAQDAKAAAKLMLVALVALATIVIFVVVYMFRLYKQKQVVALKNKALVSSIEKALEYKDRYEMAERALEDAENRACEAERNSEMMRVAIQRTAKGKEIALRDDNAGLDEELSAVAAKEAENANDASSDNSEDASSLFEQIDRNIRDERLYLNPDFQRQTLVDMFHSDRNRVGRVIKDFSGFSNLSAYINNYRLEYAYRLLRDLDSKQTIDSIAKASGFSTVRTFQRLFKERYGMTPAEFRESYPGLRTNE
;
A
#
# COMPACT_ATOMS: atom_id res chain seq x y z
N MET A 1 20.09 0.70 -19.73
CA MET A 1 19.35 -0.43 -19.20
C MET A 1 19.68 -0.70 -17.72
N ILE A 2 20.94 -0.71 -17.32
CA ILE A 2 21.38 -0.95 -15.92
C ILE A 2 20.90 0.15 -14.94
N ASN A 3 20.82 1.41 -15.36
CA ASN A 3 20.33 2.52 -14.51
C ASN A 3 18.80 2.54 -14.31
N ARG A 4 18.01 1.85 -15.15
CA ARG A 4 16.55 1.72 -14.95
C ARG A 4 16.18 0.60 -13.95
N LEU A 5 17.01 -0.41 -13.84
CA LEU A 5 16.84 -1.47 -12.83
C LEU A 5 17.08 -0.95 -11.40
N LYS A 6 18.02 -0.01 -11.20
CA LYS A 6 18.26 0.60 -9.88
C LYS A 6 17.09 1.43 -9.34
N ILE A 7 16.28 2.03 -10.22
CA ILE A 7 15.10 2.83 -9.81
C ILE A 7 13.92 1.93 -9.38
N MET A 8 13.92 0.66 -9.79
CA MET A 8 12.81 -0.27 -9.51
C MET A 8 12.89 -0.96 -8.15
N ASP A 9 14.07 -1.06 -7.54
CA ASP A 9 14.26 -1.74 -6.23
C ASP A 9 13.83 -0.89 -5.02
N LEU A 10 13.51 0.38 -5.24
CA LEU A 10 13.25 1.38 -4.21
C LEU A 10 11.87 1.31 -3.55
N ARG A 11 10.97 0.45 -4.03
CA ARG A 11 9.57 0.42 -3.60
C ARG A 11 9.22 -0.66 -2.57
N MET A 12 10.21 -1.39 -2.07
CA MET A 12 10.00 -2.47 -1.09
C MET A 12 9.72 -2.00 0.34
N LEU A 13 9.90 -0.71 0.60
CA LEU A 13 9.69 -0.12 1.92
C LEU A 13 8.23 0.05 2.37
N PRO A 14 7.21 0.20 1.51
CA PRO A 14 5.82 0.30 1.97
C PRO A 14 5.36 -0.86 2.85
N LEU A 15 5.79 -2.10 2.58
CA LEU A 15 5.47 -3.26 3.45
C LEU A 15 6.11 -3.15 4.84
N ALA A 16 7.31 -2.58 4.92
CA ALA A 16 7.95 -2.31 6.20
C ALA A 16 7.23 -1.21 6.99
N VAL A 17 6.57 -0.26 6.32
CA VAL A 17 5.66 0.72 6.94
C VAL A 17 4.38 0.03 7.43
N LEU A 18 3.92 -1.01 6.73
CA LEU A 18 2.69 -1.73 7.03
C LEU A 18 2.70 -2.39 8.41
N SER A 19 3.76 -3.11 8.71
CA SER A 19 3.92 -3.79 10.00
C SER A 19 4.01 -2.84 11.18
N MET A 20 4.34 -1.60 10.91
CA MET A 20 4.46 -0.51 11.88
C MET A 20 3.17 0.00 12.44
N VAL A 21 2.14 -0.04 11.65
CA VAL A 21 0.84 0.50 11.99
C VAL A 21 0.19 -0.32 13.10
N MET A 22 0.59 -1.57 13.28
CA MET A 22 0.13 -2.43 14.39
C MET A 22 0.45 -1.85 15.79
N VAL A 23 1.56 -1.13 15.91
CA VAL A 23 1.97 -0.47 17.16
C VAL A 23 1.31 0.91 17.32
N LEU A 24 0.79 1.47 16.25
CA LEU A 24 0.22 2.82 16.18
C LEU A 24 -1.06 3.03 16.95
N LEU A 25 -1.86 1.99 17.11
CA LEU A 25 -3.13 2.07 17.80
C LEU A 25 -2.98 2.33 19.32
N ALA A 26 -1.80 2.03 19.87
CA ALA A 26 -1.50 2.34 21.28
C ALA A 26 -1.37 3.84 21.59
N ALA A 27 -1.28 4.69 20.58
CA ALA A 27 -0.95 6.11 20.76
C ALA A 27 -2.12 7.09 20.63
N CYS A 28 -3.35 6.63 20.60
CA CYS A 28 -4.51 7.51 20.57
C CYS A 28 -4.93 8.05 21.95
N GLY A 29 -4.01 8.42 22.84
CA GLY A 29 -4.30 9.01 24.15
C GLY A 29 -4.36 10.54 24.14
N GLY A 30 -5.31 11.13 24.82
CA GLY A 30 -5.47 12.57 24.98
C GLY A 30 -4.51 13.20 26.01
N ASN A 31 -4.51 14.53 26.11
CA ASN A 31 -3.68 15.32 27.01
C ASN A 31 -3.72 14.81 28.46
N GLY A 32 -2.57 14.37 28.93
CA GLY A 32 -2.24 14.18 30.35
C GLY A 32 -3.08 13.15 31.10
N ARG A 33 -2.59 11.96 31.24
CA ARG A 33 -2.92 10.84 32.14
C ARG A 33 -3.60 9.60 31.56
N ARG A 34 -4.09 9.56 30.32
CA ARG A 34 -4.70 8.35 29.74
C ARG A 34 -4.25 8.15 28.31
N THR A 35 -3.92 6.92 27.97
CA THR A 35 -3.42 6.50 26.67
C THR A 35 -4.50 6.04 25.70
N SER A 36 -5.74 5.99 26.18
CA SER A 36 -6.91 5.74 25.36
C SER A 36 -7.24 6.97 24.51
N PRO A 37 -7.73 6.82 23.27
CA PRO A 37 -8.25 7.91 22.46
C PRO A 37 -9.39 8.68 23.15
N TYR A 38 -10.09 8.04 24.08
CA TYR A 38 -11.15 8.61 24.88
C TYR A 38 -10.65 9.03 26.25
N VAL A 39 -10.51 10.33 26.46
CA VAL A 39 -9.92 10.88 27.68
C VAL A 39 -10.86 10.83 28.87
N ASP A 40 -12.20 10.79 28.70
CA ASP A 40 -13.07 11.10 29.82
C ASP A 40 -14.39 10.34 30.01
N VAL A 41 -14.89 9.55 29.07
CA VAL A 41 -16.32 9.23 29.13
C VAL A 41 -16.64 7.74 29.25
N ASN A 42 -15.80 6.82 28.78
CA ASN A 42 -16.14 5.40 28.83
C ASN A 42 -14.96 4.53 29.27
N THR A 43 -14.94 4.17 30.56
CA THR A 43 -13.89 3.33 31.16
C THR A 43 -13.83 1.94 30.51
N ASP A 44 -14.97 1.40 30.06
CA ASP A 44 -15.03 0.08 29.43
C ASP A 44 -14.45 0.09 28.04
N PHE A 45 -14.80 1.09 27.22
CA PHE A 45 -14.19 1.28 25.90
C PHE A 45 -12.67 1.39 26.00
N ASN A 46 -12.19 2.22 26.91
CA ASN A 46 -10.76 2.42 27.13
C ASN A 46 -10.05 1.13 27.56
N HIS A 47 -10.65 0.37 28.46
CA HIS A 47 -10.09 -0.90 28.93
C HIS A 47 -10.00 -1.94 27.79
N ILE A 48 -11.06 -2.08 26.99
CA ILE A 48 -11.08 -2.98 25.84
C ILE A 48 -10.04 -2.54 24.79
N TYR A 49 -10.00 -1.23 24.49
CA TYR A 49 -9.03 -0.66 23.57
C TYR A 49 -7.59 -0.96 24.00
N GLU A 50 -7.23 -0.67 25.26
CA GLU A 50 -5.91 -0.96 25.81
C GLU A 50 -5.59 -2.47 25.73
N THR A 51 -6.57 -3.33 26.07
CA THR A 51 -6.40 -4.78 25.96
C THR A 51 -6.09 -5.19 24.52
N ILE A 52 -6.83 -4.64 23.53
CA ILE A 52 -6.58 -4.94 22.13
C ILE A 52 -5.18 -4.49 21.71
N VAL A 53 -4.76 -3.28 22.06
CA VAL A 53 -3.49 -2.72 21.56
C VAL A 53 -2.25 -3.28 22.27
N THR A 54 -2.38 -3.77 23.49
CA THR A 54 -1.24 -4.28 24.27
C THR A 54 -1.12 -5.80 24.29
N SER A 55 -2.20 -6.55 24.00
CA SER A 55 -2.19 -8.01 24.02
C SER A 55 -1.64 -8.61 22.72
N ALA A 56 -0.87 -9.67 22.84
CA ALA A 56 -0.48 -10.50 21.70
C ALA A 56 -1.61 -11.46 21.27
N ASP A 57 -2.48 -11.87 22.21
CA ASP A 57 -3.63 -12.73 21.94
C ASP A 57 -4.93 -11.91 21.91
N LEU A 58 -5.55 -11.85 20.74
CA LEU A 58 -6.79 -11.11 20.48
C LEU A 58 -8.05 -11.98 20.54
N SER A 59 -7.92 -13.27 20.81
CA SER A 59 -9.06 -14.19 20.85
C SER A 59 -10.12 -13.78 21.87
N HIS A 60 -9.69 -13.24 23.02
CA HIS A 60 -10.55 -12.76 24.08
C HIS A 60 -11.22 -11.41 23.77
N ALA A 61 -10.59 -10.57 22.96
CA ALA A 61 -11.05 -9.20 22.69
C ALA A 61 -12.46 -9.17 22.05
N LYS A 62 -12.73 -10.05 21.09
CA LYS A 62 -14.07 -10.15 20.44
C LYS A 62 -15.17 -10.44 21.47
N GLY A 63 -14.89 -11.29 22.46
CA GLY A 63 -15.83 -11.58 23.57
C GLY A 63 -16.07 -10.37 24.46
N MET A 64 -15.03 -9.62 24.80
CA MET A 64 -15.13 -8.39 25.59
C MET A 64 -15.95 -7.31 24.89
N ILE A 65 -15.71 -7.08 23.60
CA ILE A 65 -16.46 -6.12 22.77
C ILE A 65 -17.95 -6.48 22.77
N LYS A 66 -18.26 -7.75 22.45
CA LYS A 66 -19.64 -8.22 22.42
C LYS A 66 -20.34 -8.03 23.75
N LYS A 67 -19.70 -8.46 24.84
CA LYS A 67 -20.27 -8.33 26.19
C LYS A 67 -20.53 -6.87 26.59
N ALA A 68 -19.58 -5.97 26.32
CA ALA A 68 -19.73 -4.55 26.64
C ALA A 68 -20.85 -3.90 25.81
N TYR A 69 -21.05 -4.33 24.58
CA TYR A 69 -22.14 -3.85 23.74
C TYR A 69 -23.51 -4.39 24.17
N ASP A 70 -23.61 -5.69 24.44
CA ASP A 70 -24.84 -6.33 24.89
C ASP A 70 -25.32 -5.77 26.26
N GLU A 71 -24.39 -5.28 27.08
CA GLU A 71 -24.64 -4.63 28.37
C GLU A 71 -24.78 -3.09 28.25
N GLU A 72 -24.90 -2.54 27.02
CA GLU A 72 -25.07 -1.11 26.71
C GLU A 72 -23.97 -0.20 27.28
N ARG A 73 -22.75 -0.75 27.51
CA ARG A 73 -21.61 0.00 28.07
C ARG A 73 -20.79 0.72 26.97
N ILE A 74 -20.92 0.30 25.73
CA ILE A 74 -20.33 0.95 24.54
C ILE A 74 -21.39 1.11 23.47
N GLY A 75 -21.28 2.17 22.64
CA GLY A 75 -22.14 2.42 21.51
C GLY A 75 -21.80 1.59 20.27
N GLU A 76 -22.64 1.65 19.23
CA GLU A 76 -22.44 0.91 17.98
C GLU A 76 -21.18 1.36 17.25
N GLY A 77 -20.93 2.67 17.15
CA GLY A 77 -19.72 3.23 16.51
C GLY A 77 -18.45 2.81 17.26
N GLN A 78 -18.47 2.86 18.60
CA GLN A 78 -17.36 2.40 19.43
C GLN A 78 -17.09 0.90 19.24
N LYS A 79 -18.15 0.08 19.23
CA LYS A 79 -18.06 -1.37 18.97
C LYS A 79 -17.42 -1.63 17.61
N LYS A 80 -17.94 -0.99 16.54
CA LYS A 80 -17.44 -1.16 15.19
C LYS A 80 -15.97 -0.74 15.07
N TYR A 81 -15.59 0.36 15.69
CA TYR A 81 -14.19 0.80 15.70
C TYR A 81 -13.28 -0.24 16.40
N LEU A 82 -13.68 -0.79 17.54
CA LEU A 82 -12.92 -1.83 18.23
C LEU A 82 -12.83 -3.13 17.40
N GLU A 83 -13.92 -3.53 16.73
CA GLU A 83 -13.94 -4.66 15.78
C GLU A 83 -12.97 -4.41 14.61
N ALA A 84 -12.96 -3.20 14.05
CA ALA A 84 -12.04 -2.81 12.99
C ALA A 84 -10.57 -2.94 13.42
N ILE A 85 -10.23 -2.51 14.65
CA ILE A 85 -8.87 -2.66 15.18
C ILE A 85 -8.50 -4.14 15.33
N VAL A 86 -9.41 -4.98 15.80
CA VAL A 86 -9.16 -6.43 15.93
C VAL A 86 -8.90 -7.05 14.55
N VAL A 87 -9.71 -6.73 13.54
CA VAL A 87 -9.52 -7.22 12.16
C VAL A 87 -8.21 -6.71 11.58
N TYR A 88 -7.90 -5.43 11.80
CA TYR A 88 -6.65 -4.82 11.36
C TYR A 88 -5.43 -5.56 11.92
N ARG A 89 -5.46 -5.88 13.24
CA ARG A 89 -4.34 -6.52 13.93
C ARG A 89 -4.23 -8.03 13.71
N ALA A 90 -5.37 -8.72 13.66
CA ALA A 90 -5.40 -10.18 13.61
C ALA A 90 -5.40 -10.75 12.20
N GLU A 91 -6.03 -10.06 11.26
CA GLU A 91 -6.37 -10.62 9.95
C GLU A 91 -5.67 -9.90 8.78
N ALA A 92 -5.11 -8.71 9.01
CA ALA A 92 -4.49 -7.84 8.00
C ALA A 92 -5.37 -7.62 6.74
N ARG A 93 -6.72 -7.69 6.91
CA ARG A 93 -7.70 -7.55 5.82
C ARG A 93 -8.15 -6.09 5.73
N PHE A 94 -7.34 -5.28 5.09
CA PHE A 94 -7.49 -3.82 5.07
C PHE A 94 -8.78 -3.34 4.42
N ASP A 95 -9.27 -4.02 3.39
CA ASP A 95 -10.57 -3.71 2.76
C ASP A 95 -11.72 -3.92 3.75
N SER A 96 -11.70 -5.01 4.51
CA SER A 96 -12.68 -5.27 5.55
C SER A 96 -12.62 -4.23 6.67
N VAL A 97 -11.41 -3.79 7.04
CA VAL A 97 -11.23 -2.70 8.02
C VAL A 97 -11.88 -1.42 7.51
N MET A 98 -11.66 -1.06 6.24
CA MET A 98 -12.26 0.13 5.63
C MET A 98 -13.78 0.08 5.66
N GLU A 99 -14.37 -1.07 5.32
CA GLU A 99 -15.82 -1.29 5.37
C GLU A 99 -16.38 -1.15 6.81
N ILE A 100 -15.74 -1.79 7.78
CA ILE A 100 -16.16 -1.69 9.19
C ILE A 100 -16.01 -0.25 9.73
N CYS A 101 -14.94 0.44 9.36
CA CYS A 101 -14.73 1.85 9.70
C CYS A 101 -15.84 2.73 9.10
N GLN A 102 -16.27 2.47 7.87
CA GLN A 102 -17.38 3.21 7.27
C GLN A 102 -18.69 2.97 8.04
N GLN A 103 -18.98 1.72 8.44
CA GLN A 103 -20.13 1.42 9.30
C GLN A 103 -20.02 2.14 10.65
N ALA A 104 -18.83 2.25 11.22
CA ALA A 104 -18.60 3.01 12.46
C ALA A 104 -18.88 4.52 12.29
N LEU A 105 -18.51 5.12 11.16
CA LEU A 105 -18.82 6.53 10.84
C LEU A 105 -20.31 6.79 10.67
N ASP A 106 -21.05 5.82 10.14
CA ASP A 106 -22.48 5.92 9.90
C ASP A 106 -23.32 5.75 11.19
N ALA A 107 -22.73 5.23 12.25
CA ALA A 107 -23.39 5.01 13.54
C ALA A 107 -23.81 6.34 14.20
N SER A 108 -24.94 6.33 14.90
CA SER A 108 -25.54 7.53 15.48
C SER A 108 -24.70 8.17 16.59
N ASP A 109 -23.99 7.35 17.37
CA ASP A 109 -23.10 7.78 18.46
C ASP A 109 -21.80 8.40 17.92
N THR A 110 -21.34 8.03 16.72
CA THR A 110 -20.15 8.61 16.10
C THR A 110 -20.42 10.01 15.50
N LYS A 111 -21.62 10.29 15.01
CA LYS A 111 -21.92 11.54 14.27
C LYS A 111 -21.58 12.82 15.04
N ASN A 112 -21.67 12.80 16.36
CA ASN A 112 -21.37 13.94 17.23
C ASN A 112 -20.07 13.77 18.03
N ASP A 113 -19.35 12.66 17.83
CA ASP A 113 -18.12 12.35 18.54
C ASP A 113 -16.90 12.59 17.61
N LYS A 114 -16.39 13.80 17.65
CA LYS A 114 -15.19 14.17 16.88
C LYS A 114 -13.96 13.33 17.24
N THR A 115 -13.86 12.88 18.49
CA THR A 115 -12.72 12.08 18.96
C THR A 115 -12.76 10.70 18.34
N LEU A 116 -13.92 10.03 18.38
CA LEU A 116 -14.11 8.73 17.74
C LEU A 116 -13.92 8.85 16.21
N THR A 117 -14.49 9.88 15.59
CA THR A 117 -14.32 10.15 14.15
C THR A 117 -12.85 10.31 13.79
N CYS A 118 -12.07 11.06 14.58
CA CYS A 118 -10.63 11.23 14.37
C CYS A 118 -9.89 9.90 14.46
N CYS A 119 -10.23 9.05 15.42
CA CYS A 119 -9.64 7.73 15.59
C CYS A 119 -9.98 6.79 14.42
N ILE A 120 -11.23 6.83 13.94
CA ILE A 120 -11.68 6.05 12.79
C ILE A 120 -10.91 6.48 11.53
N TYR A 121 -10.81 7.77 11.24
CA TYR A 121 -10.04 8.25 10.09
C TYR A 121 -8.54 7.93 10.19
N ALA A 122 -7.97 7.98 11.39
CA ALA A 122 -6.58 7.54 11.60
C ALA A 122 -6.40 6.06 11.26
N LEU A 123 -7.34 5.18 11.66
CA LEU A 123 -7.32 3.77 11.30
C LEU A 123 -7.52 3.55 9.81
N MET A 124 -8.41 4.31 9.18
CA MET A 124 -8.60 4.28 7.72
C MET A 124 -7.35 4.75 6.98
N THR A 125 -6.67 5.80 7.46
CA THR A 125 -5.36 6.23 6.92
C THR A 125 -4.36 5.08 6.97
N ASN A 126 -4.27 4.41 8.11
CA ASN A 126 -3.35 3.31 8.31
C ASN A 126 -3.67 2.12 7.39
N SER A 127 -4.95 1.79 7.25
CA SER A 127 -5.40 0.73 6.33
C SER A 127 -5.12 1.08 4.87
N ALA A 128 -5.27 2.36 4.51
CA ALA A 128 -4.97 2.84 3.17
C ALA A 128 -3.46 2.79 2.86
N VAL A 129 -2.61 3.15 3.83
CA VAL A 129 -1.15 2.96 3.72
C VAL A 129 -0.83 1.48 3.52
N ALA A 130 -1.47 0.63 4.30
CA ALA A 130 -1.27 -0.81 4.31
C ALA A 130 -1.68 -1.49 3.00
N SER A 131 -2.75 -1.04 2.38
CA SER A 131 -3.23 -1.52 1.07
C SER A 131 -2.63 -0.74 -0.11
N GLU A 132 -1.65 0.14 0.14
CA GLU A 132 -1.02 1.01 -0.86
C GLU A 132 -2.03 1.89 -1.64
N ASN A 133 -3.18 2.16 -1.03
CA ASN A 133 -4.17 3.06 -1.59
C ASN A 133 -3.81 4.51 -1.26
N ASN A 134 -2.90 5.07 -2.04
CA ASN A 134 -2.35 6.40 -1.82
C ASN A 134 -3.39 7.52 -1.85
N ALA A 135 -4.46 7.35 -2.62
CA ALA A 135 -5.55 8.33 -2.68
C ALA A 135 -6.36 8.35 -1.39
N ALA A 136 -6.76 7.18 -0.90
CA ALA A 136 -7.47 7.05 0.37
C ALA A 136 -6.57 7.49 1.55
N MET A 137 -5.28 7.16 1.51
CA MET A 137 -4.29 7.62 2.50
C MET A 137 -4.29 9.15 2.62
N LEU A 138 -4.16 9.87 1.52
CA LEU A 138 -4.14 11.35 1.51
C LEU A 138 -5.47 11.94 1.99
N GLN A 139 -6.58 11.37 1.56
CA GLN A 139 -7.91 11.81 1.95
C GLN A 139 -8.11 11.70 3.47
N TYR A 140 -7.86 10.52 4.03
CA TYR A 140 -8.09 10.28 5.46
C TYR A 140 -7.02 10.90 6.35
N ALA A 141 -5.76 11.00 5.91
CA ALA A 141 -4.73 11.71 6.63
C ALA A 141 -5.06 13.20 6.78
N SER A 142 -5.51 13.86 5.72
CA SER A 142 -5.93 15.26 5.75
C SER A 142 -7.16 15.47 6.65
N ALA A 143 -8.15 14.57 6.60
CA ALA A 143 -9.30 14.63 7.49
C ALA A 143 -8.91 14.43 8.96
N THR A 144 -8.00 13.49 9.24
CA THR A 144 -7.48 13.24 10.58
C THR A 144 -6.68 14.43 11.09
N GLU A 145 -5.79 15.03 10.27
CA GLU A 145 -5.00 16.23 10.61
C GLU A 145 -5.92 17.36 11.06
N THR A 146 -6.96 17.64 10.27
CA THR A 146 -7.93 18.71 10.57
C THR A 146 -8.64 18.47 11.91
N LEU A 147 -9.15 17.27 12.13
CA LEU A 147 -9.82 16.92 13.39
C LEU A 147 -8.85 16.91 14.58
N ALA A 148 -7.64 16.42 14.39
CA ALA A 148 -6.60 16.41 15.43
C ALA A 148 -6.23 17.84 15.84
N GLN A 149 -6.18 18.79 14.90
CA GLN A 149 -5.95 20.20 15.17
C GLN A 149 -7.09 20.80 15.99
N GLU A 150 -8.35 20.54 15.62
CA GLU A 150 -9.52 21.00 16.38
C GLU A 150 -9.56 20.43 17.81
N LEU A 151 -9.13 19.17 17.98
CA LEU A 151 -9.08 18.48 19.26
C LEU A 151 -7.83 18.80 20.08
N GLY A 152 -6.88 19.57 19.55
CA GLY A 152 -5.60 19.86 20.20
C GLY A 152 -4.65 18.65 20.28
N ARG A 153 -4.87 17.60 19.48
CA ARG A 153 -4.09 16.35 19.41
C ARG A 153 -2.83 16.56 18.58
N LYS A 154 -1.80 17.16 19.19
CA LYS A 154 -0.54 17.50 18.52
C LYS A 154 0.21 16.26 17.98
N ASP A 155 0.12 15.15 18.66
CA ASP A 155 0.65 13.87 18.22
C ASP A 155 0.08 13.48 16.84
N LYS A 156 -1.26 13.44 16.70
CA LYS A 156 -1.92 13.04 15.45
C LYS A 156 -1.87 14.12 14.37
N GLU A 157 -1.97 15.39 14.75
CA GLU A 157 -1.82 16.51 13.82
C GLU A 157 -0.50 16.40 13.03
N PHE A 158 0.62 16.27 13.74
CA PHE A 158 1.93 16.24 13.09
C PHE A 158 2.25 14.89 12.44
N GLU A 159 1.76 13.77 12.99
CA GLU A 159 1.88 12.46 12.34
C GLU A 159 1.19 12.45 10.98
N MET A 160 -0.05 12.94 10.93
CA MET A 160 -0.79 13.01 9.67
C MET A 160 -0.19 14.03 8.69
N LYS A 161 0.35 15.13 9.19
CA LYS A 161 1.12 16.08 8.37
C LYS A 161 2.32 15.41 7.71
N ALA A 162 3.05 14.55 8.43
CA ALA A 162 4.14 13.77 7.85
C ALA A 162 3.63 12.78 6.79
N THR A 163 2.47 12.15 7.02
CA THR A 163 1.83 11.24 6.08
C THR A 163 1.39 11.96 4.79
N VAL A 164 0.84 13.17 4.90
CA VAL A 164 0.51 14.02 3.75
C VAL A 164 1.78 14.41 2.99
N GLY A 165 2.85 14.80 3.70
CA GLY A 165 4.16 15.07 3.10
C GLY A 165 4.71 13.89 2.32
N TYR A 166 4.56 12.68 2.83
CA TYR A 166 4.90 11.44 2.12
C TYR A 166 4.07 11.27 0.83
N GLY A 167 2.77 11.49 0.90
CA GLY A 167 1.92 11.49 -0.29
C GLY A 167 2.37 12.51 -1.35
N MET A 168 2.85 13.68 -0.93
CA MET A 168 3.43 14.66 -1.85
C MET A 168 4.71 14.15 -2.53
N VAL A 169 5.57 13.43 -1.80
CA VAL A 169 6.75 12.78 -2.37
C VAL A 169 6.34 11.76 -3.44
N LEU A 170 5.33 10.93 -3.17
CA LEU A 170 4.79 9.97 -4.13
C LEU A 170 4.24 10.63 -5.40
N LEU A 171 3.70 11.84 -5.27
CA LEU A 171 3.19 12.65 -6.39
C LEU A 171 4.28 13.43 -7.16
N GLY A 172 5.55 13.30 -6.76
CA GLY A 172 6.67 13.99 -7.38
C GLY A 172 6.98 15.39 -6.82
N ASN A 173 6.22 15.88 -5.82
CA ASN A 173 6.50 17.13 -5.11
C ASN A 173 7.48 16.89 -3.95
N SER A 174 8.66 16.35 -4.28
CA SER A 174 9.58 15.76 -3.31
C SER A 174 10.14 16.72 -2.28
N GLU A 175 10.56 17.93 -2.71
CA GLU A 175 11.15 18.92 -1.79
C GLU A 175 10.13 19.44 -0.79
N GLU A 176 8.94 19.79 -1.25
CA GLU A 176 7.87 20.28 -0.41
C GLU A 176 7.37 19.19 0.56
N GLY A 177 7.24 17.96 0.05
CA GLY A 177 6.87 16.80 0.86
C GLY A 177 7.88 16.52 1.97
N LEU A 178 9.17 16.46 1.65
CA LEU A 178 10.23 16.29 2.67
C LEU A 178 10.25 17.43 3.68
N LYS A 179 10.08 18.68 3.24
CA LYS A 179 10.01 19.83 4.14
C LYS A 179 8.83 19.71 5.12
N MET A 180 7.67 19.22 4.66
CA MET A 180 6.52 18.98 5.54
C MET A 180 6.83 17.89 6.58
N ILE A 181 7.48 16.80 6.17
CA ILE A 181 7.87 15.72 7.07
C ILE A 181 8.89 16.24 8.11
N ASP A 182 9.90 16.99 7.68
CA ASP A 182 10.91 17.56 8.58
C ASP A 182 10.31 18.51 9.60
N GLN A 183 9.38 19.36 9.18
CA GLN A 183 8.65 20.26 10.08
C GLN A 183 7.82 19.46 11.09
N ALA A 184 7.11 18.42 10.65
CA ALA A 184 6.33 17.56 11.54
C ALA A 184 7.21 16.86 12.58
N LEU A 185 8.37 16.33 12.18
CA LEU A 185 9.34 15.74 13.10
C LEU A 185 9.87 16.74 14.13
N ALA A 186 10.23 17.94 13.68
CA ALA A 186 10.70 19.00 14.56
C ALA A 186 9.62 19.45 15.56
N ASP A 187 8.36 19.50 15.11
CA ASP A 187 7.22 19.88 15.95
C ASP A 187 6.90 18.81 16.99
N LEU A 188 6.95 17.53 16.65
CA LEU A 188 6.72 16.41 17.57
C LEU A 188 7.75 16.37 18.70
N MET A 189 9.00 16.69 18.42
CA MET A 189 10.08 16.70 19.43
C MET A 189 9.98 17.82 20.46
N LYS A 190 9.03 18.75 20.33
CA LYS A 190 8.77 19.80 21.33
C LYS A 190 8.00 19.28 22.55
N TYR A 191 7.47 18.07 22.50
CA TYR A 191 6.60 17.49 23.53
C TYR A 191 7.22 16.25 24.18
N ASP A 192 7.28 16.22 25.51
CA ASP A 192 7.84 15.10 26.31
C ASP A 192 6.78 14.03 26.61
N SER A 193 5.93 13.68 25.66
CA SER A 193 4.91 12.65 25.84
C SER A 193 5.17 11.40 25.03
N TRP A 194 4.73 10.26 25.53
CA TRP A 194 4.79 9.01 24.78
C TRP A 194 4.08 9.12 23.43
N ASN A 195 2.92 9.75 23.40
CA ASN A 195 2.15 9.88 22.17
C ASN A 195 2.93 10.63 21.07
N CYS A 196 3.57 11.75 21.43
CA CYS A 196 4.39 12.51 20.48
C CYS A 196 5.68 11.77 20.11
N LEU A 197 6.33 11.08 21.06
CA LEU A 197 7.49 10.24 20.76
C LEU A 197 7.11 9.11 19.79
N ASN A 198 6.01 8.42 20.03
CA ASN A 198 5.54 7.36 19.16
C ASN A 198 5.23 7.89 17.75
N SER A 199 4.49 9.01 17.65
CA SER A 199 4.23 9.67 16.36
C SER A 199 5.51 10.16 15.67
N TYR A 200 6.52 10.60 16.44
CA TYR A 200 7.86 10.91 15.91
C TYR A 200 8.55 9.68 15.31
N LEU A 201 8.51 8.55 15.99
CA LEU A 201 9.10 7.30 15.49
C LEU A 201 8.42 6.83 14.20
N ILE A 202 7.10 7.01 14.10
CA ILE A 202 6.33 6.72 12.90
C ILE A 202 6.71 7.66 11.76
N ALA A 203 6.66 8.97 12.00
CA ALA A 203 7.03 9.97 11.03
C ALA A 203 8.48 9.82 10.56
N SER A 204 9.40 9.39 11.46
CA SER A 204 10.78 9.07 11.11
C SER A 204 10.87 7.93 10.09
N LYS A 205 10.07 6.91 10.27
CA LYS A 205 10.02 5.80 9.33
C LYS A 205 9.39 6.22 8.00
N ILE A 206 8.31 7.00 8.03
CA ILE A 206 7.73 7.62 6.83
C ILE A 206 8.81 8.40 6.07
N LYS A 207 9.65 9.16 6.78
CA LYS A 207 10.78 9.86 6.18
C LYS A 207 11.83 8.92 5.59
N VAL A 208 12.15 7.81 6.27
CA VAL A 208 13.05 6.78 5.73
C VAL A 208 12.54 6.28 4.39
N VAL A 209 11.25 5.92 4.30
CA VAL A 209 10.62 5.46 3.05
C VAL A 209 10.68 6.54 1.97
N ALA A 210 10.32 7.77 2.30
CA ALA A 210 10.40 8.90 1.37
C ALA A 210 11.82 9.11 0.83
N LEU A 211 12.84 9.03 1.69
CA LEU A 211 14.24 9.18 1.31
C LEU A 211 14.72 8.03 0.42
N HIS A 212 14.27 6.81 0.66
CA HIS A 212 14.56 5.68 -0.22
C HIS A 212 13.94 5.85 -1.60
N ILE A 213 12.66 6.26 -1.68
CA ILE A 213 12.00 6.57 -2.96
C ILE A 213 12.81 7.61 -3.76
N LEU A 214 13.42 8.55 -3.06
CA LEU A 214 14.24 9.61 -3.65
C LEU A 214 15.70 9.20 -3.87
N ASN A 215 16.07 7.96 -3.60
CA ASN A 215 17.43 7.44 -3.72
C ASN A 215 18.46 8.26 -2.92
N ARG A 216 18.14 8.53 -1.65
CA ARG A 216 18.96 9.33 -0.71
C ARG A 216 19.41 8.48 0.48
N PRO A 217 20.17 7.38 0.28
CA PRO A 217 20.52 6.46 1.36
C PRO A 217 21.42 7.10 2.43
N ALA A 218 22.25 8.10 2.09
CA ALA A 218 23.06 8.81 3.08
C ALA A 218 22.20 9.55 4.11
N ASP A 219 21.10 10.16 3.69
CA ASP A 219 20.18 10.85 4.60
C ASP A 219 19.38 9.84 5.45
N VAL A 220 19.14 8.63 4.92
CA VAL A 220 18.56 7.53 5.71
C VAL A 220 19.49 7.12 6.83
N VAL A 221 20.80 6.97 6.55
CA VAL A 221 21.82 6.66 7.58
C VAL A 221 21.78 7.71 8.69
N ASP A 222 21.90 9.01 8.35
CA ASP A 222 21.88 10.10 9.32
C ASP A 222 20.60 10.10 10.20
N LEU A 223 19.46 9.87 9.59
CA LEU A 223 18.18 9.78 10.30
C LEU A 223 18.14 8.55 11.23
N CYS A 224 18.51 7.38 10.74
CA CYS A 224 18.48 6.14 11.53
C CYS A 224 19.41 6.21 12.74
N GLU A 225 20.62 6.73 12.57
CA GLU A 225 21.58 6.91 13.67
C GLU A 225 21.04 7.86 14.75
N LYS A 226 20.42 8.97 14.36
CA LYS A 226 19.77 9.91 15.28
C LYS A 226 18.63 9.27 16.05
N VAL A 227 17.77 8.48 15.37
CA VAL A 227 16.63 7.81 16.00
C VAL A 227 17.11 6.68 16.91
N ILE A 228 18.12 5.91 16.52
CA ILE A 228 18.71 4.86 17.35
C ILE A 228 19.31 5.47 18.63
N ALA A 229 20.07 6.56 18.52
CA ALA A 229 20.64 7.24 19.69
C ALA A 229 19.56 7.78 20.63
N LEU A 230 18.44 8.31 20.09
CA LEU A 230 17.30 8.72 20.89
C LEU A 230 16.66 7.52 21.62
N LEU A 231 16.45 6.42 20.92
CA LEU A 231 15.88 5.20 21.49
C LEU A 231 16.78 4.57 22.57
N ASP A 232 18.09 4.55 22.35
CA ASP A 232 19.06 4.06 23.36
C ASP A 232 18.98 4.89 24.65
N LYS A 233 18.83 6.21 24.54
CA LYS A 233 18.58 7.10 25.69
C LYS A 233 17.24 6.80 26.37
N CYS A 234 16.18 6.58 25.58
CA CYS A 234 14.86 6.25 26.13
C CYS A 234 14.82 4.86 26.80
N ILE A 235 15.57 3.90 26.25
CA ILE A 235 15.69 2.54 26.85
C ILE A 235 16.45 2.61 28.16
N ALA A 236 17.52 3.43 28.23
CA ALA A 236 18.29 3.60 29.45
C ALA A 236 17.52 4.35 30.55
N HIS A 237 16.67 5.30 30.17
CA HIS A 237 15.91 6.18 31.07
C HIS A 237 14.42 6.24 30.71
N PRO A 238 13.68 5.13 30.79
CA PRO A 238 12.27 5.06 30.40
C PRO A 238 11.34 5.90 31.30
N GLU A 239 11.79 6.25 32.50
CA GLU A 239 11.06 7.10 33.46
C GLU A 239 10.90 8.55 32.95
N GLY A 240 11.77 9.02 32.08
CA GLY A 240 11.72 10.37 31.50
C GLY A 240 10.59 10.59 30.51
N ILE A 241 9.95 9.54 30.04
CA ILE A 241 8.84 9.62 29.09
C ILE A 241 7.53 9.76 29.86
N LYS A 242 6.75 10.82 29.55
CA LYS A 242 5.44 11.08 30.18
C LYS A 242 4.29 10.40 29.41
N ASP A 243 3.13 10.31 30.05
CA ASP A 243 1.85 9.88 29.44
C ASP A 243 1.91 8.50 28.76
N LYS A 244 2.62 7.56 29.40
CA LYS A 244 2.63 6.15 28.96
C LYS A 244 1.28 5.46 29.22
N PRO A 245 0.92 4.43 28.42
CA PRO A 245 -0.19 3.53 28.74
C PRO A 245 -0.13 2.99 30.16
N LEU A 246 -1.27 2.94 30.84
CA LEU A 246 -1.36 2.39 32.21
C LEU A 246 -0.82 0.95 32.30
N ALA A 247 -1.02 0.15 31.25
CA ALA A 247 -0.47 -1.20 31.15
C ALA A 247 1.07 -1.17 31.25
N TRP A 248 1.71 -0.21 30.59
CA TRP A 248 3.17 -0.06 30.58
C TRP A 248 3.71 0.70 31.79
N GLU A 249 2.89 1.51 32.45
CA GLU A 249 3.26 2.07 33.75
C GLU A 249 3.42 0.96 34.80
N LYS A 250 2.58 -0.08 34.71
CA LYS A 250 2.64 -1.25 35.59
C LYS A 250 3.69 -2.27 35.17
N ASP A 251 3.90 -2.42 33.89
CA ASP A 251 4.86 -3.35 33.27
C ASP A 251 5.93 -2.60 32.48
N LYS A 252 6.99 -2.21 33.20
CA LYS A 252 8.14 -1.50 32.61
C LYS A 252 8.91 -2.34 31.60
N GLU A 253 8.86 -3.67 31.72
CA GLU A 253 9.54 -4.58 30.83
C GLU A 253 8.88 -4.59 29.46
N SER A 254 7.57 -4.68 29.39
CA SER A 254 6.81 -4.57 28.11
C SER A 254 7.03 -3.24 27.41
N PHE A 255 7.16 -2.14 28.16
CA PHE A 255 7.50 -0.85 27.57
C PHE A 255 8.91 -0.82 26.97
N ALA A 256 9.88 -1.37 27.68
CA ALA A 256 11.26 -1.49 27.16
C ALA A 256 11.32 -2.38 25.91
N VAL A 257 10.54 -3.44 25.87
CA VAL A 257 10.37 -4.32 24.70
C VAL A 257 9.91 -3.52 23.49
N MET A 258 8.96 -2.62 23.66
CA MET A 258 8.45 -1.76 22.60
C MET A 258 9.53 -0.80 22.05
N LEU A 259 10.26 -0.14 22.91
CA LEU A 259 11.37 0.73 22.49
C LEU A 259 12.46 -0.05 21.76
N LYS A 260 12.80 -1.25 22.25
CA LYS A 260 13.75 -2.16 21.59
C LYS A 260 13.24 -2.63 20.22
N LEU A 261 11.94 -2.82 20.04
CA LEU A 261 11.34 -3.14 18.74
C LEU A 261 11.60 -2.01 17.74
N TYR A 262 11.32 -0.77 18.10
CA TYR A 262 11.60 0.38 17.24
C TYR A 262 13.10 0.49 16.89
N ARG A 263 13.96 0.28 17.87
CA ARG A 263 15.41 0.27 17.65
C ARG A 263 15.84 -0.79 16.63
N THR A 264 15.30 -1.99 16.79
CA THR A 264 15.58 -3.11 15.88
C THR A 264 15.11 -2.79 14.46
N GLN A 265 13.95 -2.16 14.31
CA GLN A 265 13.46 -1.74 13.02
C GLN A 265 14.34 -0.67 12.37
N MET A 266 14.87 0.29 13.15
CA MET A 266 15.82 1.27 12.63
C MET A 266 17.14 0.64 12.18
N LEU A 267 17.62 -0.39 12.87
CA LEU A 267 18.79 -1.16 12.45
C LEU A 267 18.58 -1.87 11.11
N ALA A 268 17.37 -2.33 10.83
CA ALA A 268 17.03 -2.91 9.53
C ALA A 268 17.16 -1.88 8.39
N PHE A 269 16.62 -0.68 8.58
CA PHE A 269 16.77 0.41 7.62
C PHE A 269 18.23 0.87 7.45
N LEU A 270 18.97 0.94 8.56
CA LEU A 270 20.38 1.32 8.55
C LEU A 270 21.21 0.30 7.76
N SER A 271 20.97 -1.00 7.99
CA SER A 271 21.62 -2.07 7.25
C SER A 271 21.34 -1.96 5.76
N TYR A 272 20.08 -1.69 5.38
CA TYR A 272 19.69 -1.55 4.00
C TYR A 272 20.35 -0.32 3.34
N ALA A 273 20.32 0.84 4.00
CA ALA A 273 20.91 2.06 3.46
C ALA A 273 22.43 1.91 3.24
N HIS A 274 23.15 1.29 4.17
CA HIS A 274 24.56 0.97 4.00
C HIS A 274 24.80 -0.01 2.84
N ALA A 275 23.93 -1.00 2.66
CA ALA A 275 24.04 -1.96 1.57
C ALA A 275 23.84 -1.27 0.21
N GLU A 276 22.85 -0.38 0.08
CA GLU A 276 22.61 0.44 -1.13
C GLU A 276 23.83 1.33 -1.47
N MET A 277 24.49 1.87 -0.46
CA MET A 277 25.70 2.67 -0.65
C MET A 277 26.94 1.83 -0.99
N GLY A 278 26.83 0.50 -0.98
CA GLY A 278 27.94 -0.43 -1.18
C GLY A 278 28.83 -0.60 0.05
N ASN A 279 28.49 -0.05 1.20
CA ASN A 279 29.20 -0.13 2.47
C ASN A 279 28.90 -1.48 3.17
N ARG A 280 29.35 -2.57 2.55
CA ARG A 280 28.99 -3.93 2.97
C ARG A 280 29.33 -4.22 4.43
N ASP A 281 30.46 -3.76 4.93
CA ASP A 281 30.90 -4.03 6.30
C ASP A 281 29.98 -3.36 7.33
N LEU A 282 29.60 -2.10 7.11
CA LEU A 282 28.67 -1.38 7.96
C LEU A 282 27.24 -1.96 7.87
N ALA A 283 26.84 -2.38 6.68
CA ALA A 283 25.56 -3.08 6.50
C ALA A 283 25.52 -4.39 7.29
N MET A 284 26.58 -5.18 7.24
CA MET A 284 26.70 -6.42 8.00
C MET A 284 26.79 -6.18 9.51
N GLN A 285 27.47 -5.12 9.95
CA GLN A 285 27.48 -4.73 11.35
C GLN A 285 26.07 -4.40 11.86
N SER A 286 25.34 -3.56 11.15
CA SER A 286 23.96 -3.22 11.49
C SER A 286 23.04 -4.44 11.47
N LEU A 287 23.24 -5.36 10.52
CA LEU A 287 22.54 -6.64 10.46
C LEU A 287 22.87 -7.53 11.66
N GLN A 288 24.11 -7.57 12.10
CA GLN A 288 24.52 -8.34 13.27
C GLN A 288 23.89 -7.77 14.56
N GLU A 289 23.86 -6.46 14.72
CA GLU A 289 23.16 -5.82 15.84
C GLU A 289 21.65 -6.10 15.79
N PHE A 290 21.04 -6.05 14.61
CA PHE A 290 19.66 -6.46 14.40
C PHE A 290 19.43 -7.89 14.88
N ASP A 291 20.28 -8.84 14.50
CA ASP A 291 20.16 -10.26 14.85
C ASP A 291 20.34 -10.53 16.35
N GLN A 292 21.11 -9.73 17.05
CA GLN A 292 21.29 -9.82 18.49
C GLN A 292 20.05 -9.39 19.28
N SER A 293 19.16 -8.62 18.67
CA SER A 293 17.93 -8.22 19.31
C SER A 293 16.91 -9.36 19.34
N GLU A 294 16.28 -9.60 20.48
CA GLU A 294 15.15 -10.55 20.57
C GLU A 294 13.99 -10.12 19.66
N GLN A 295 13.83 -8.82 19.45
CA GLN A 295 12.77 -8.24 18.61
C GLN A 295 12.99 -8.51 17.12
N SER A 296 14.18 -8.91 16.70
CA SER A 296 14.47 -9.33 15.32
C SER A 296 13.67 -10.57 14.89
N LYS A 297 13.19 -11.37 15.85
CA LYS A 297 12.41 -12.60 15.59
C LYS A 297 10.96 -12.32 15.21
N SER A 298 10.45 -11.13 15.53
CA SER A 298 9.08 -10.74 15.16
C SER A 298 8.94 -10.70 13.64
N LEU A 299 7.77 -11.09 13.13
CA LEU A 299 7.53 -11.09 11.69
C LEU A 299 7.71 -9.69 11.10
N ASP A 300 7.27 -8.69 11.82
CA ASP A 300 7.41 -7.28 11.44
C ASP A 300 8.87 -6.87 11.23
N SER A 301 9.74 -7.21 12.19
CA SER A 301 11.17 -6.94 12.06
C SER A 301 11.80 -7.74 10.92
N GLN A 302 11.35 -8.98 10.73
CA GLN A 302 11.81 -9.82 9.63
C GLN A 302 11.44 -9.25 8.27
N ARG A 303 10.23 -8.70 8.10
CA ARG A 303 9.83 -8.00 6.88
C ARG A 303 10.76 -6.83 6.56
N MET A 304 11.09 -6.05 7.58
CA MET A 304 11.90 -4.84 7.41
C MET A 304 13.35 -5.12 7.00
N ILE A 305 13.91 -6.27 7.39
CA ILE A 305 15.28 -6.63 7.05
C ILE A 305 15.44 -7.22 5.64
N VAL A 306 14.34 -7.66 5.01
CA VAL A 306 14.37 -8.32 3.70
C VAL A 306 15.09 -7.51 2.62
N PRO A 307 14.86 -6.19 2.45
CA PRO A 307 15.58 -5.40 1.46
C PRO A 307 17.10 -5.44 1.67
N ALA A 308 17.56 -5.33 2.91
CA ALA A 308 18.99 -5.43 3.24
C ALA A 308 19.56 -6.81 2.88
N LEU A 309 18.81 -7.88 3.16
CA LEU A 309 19.22 -9.25 2.80
C LEU A 309 19.34 -9.41 1.28
N GLY A 310 18.45 -8.79 0.51
CA GLY A 310 18.47 -8.79 -0.95
C GLY A 310 19.71 -8.09 -1.49
N GLU A 311 20.01 -6.86 -1.04
CA GLU A 311 21.19 -6.09 -1.44
C GLU A 311 22.52 -6.78 -1.02
N LEU A 312 22.54 -7.36 0.16
CA LEU A 312 23.67 -8.13 0.65
C LEU A 312 23.82 -9.49 -0.04
N LYS A 313 22.86 -9.88 -0.90
CA LYS A 313 22.79 -11.17 -1.61
C LYS A 313 22.70 -12.38 -0.66
N LEU A 314 22.09 -12.19 0.50
CA LEU A 314 21.82 -13.24 1.48
C LEU A 314 20.51 -13.95 1.14
N PHE A 315 20.41 -14.46 -0.09
CA PHE A 315 19.17 -14.96 -0.70
C PHE A 315 18.54 -16.12 0.06
N ASP A 316 19.33 -17.02 0.64
CA ASP A 316 18.77 -18.15 1.40
C ASP A 316 18.01 -17.68 2.63
N ARG A 317 18.59 -16.72 3.35
CA ARG A 317 17.95 -16.10 4.50
C ARG A 317 16.72 -15.29 4.09
N MET A 318 16.83 -14.51 3.02
CA MET A 318 15.72 -13.74 2.45
C MET A 318 14.53 -14.63 2.10
N LEU A 319 14.77 -15.74 1.38
CA LEU A 319 13.72 -16.68 1.02
C LEU A 319 13.09 -17.38 2.23
N ALA A 320 13.88 -17.68 3.26
CA ALA A 320 13.36 -18.23 4.51
C ALA A 320 12.43 -17.24 5.24
N VAL A 321 12.73 -15.95 5.19
CA VAL A 321 11.84 -14.90 5.72
C VAL A 321 10.55 -14.83 4.92
N TYR A 322 10.63 -14.80 3.59
CA TYR A 322 9.44 -14.77 2.74
C TYR A 322 8.55 -16.00 2.93
N ALA A 323 9.11 -17.17 3.11
CA ALA A 323 8.33 -18.39 3.39
C ALA A 323 7.52 -18.30 4.69
N LYS A 324 8.00 -17.55 5.68
CA LYS A 324 7.23 -17.25 6.90
C LYS A 324 6.12 -16.24 6.64
N ILE A 325 6.43 -15.18 5.90
CA ILE A 325 5.47 -14.13 5.53
C ILE A 325 4.32 -14.74 4.72
N ASP A 326 4.62 -15.50 3.67
CA ASP A 326 3.62 -16.16 2.81
C ASP A 326 2.67 -17.07 3.61
N LYS A 327 3.20 -17.74 4.64
CA LYS A 327 2.39 -18.61 5.50
C LYS A 327 1.39 -17.83 6.35
N GLU A 328 1.74 -16.64 6.81
CA GLU A 328 0.89 -15.83 7.67
C GLU A 328 -0.10 -14.95 6.88
N ASP A 329 0.34 -14.38 5.77
CA ASP A 329 -0.48 -13.48 4.95
C ASP A 329 -1.38 -14.20 3.95
N GLY A 330 -1.24 -15.52 3.82
CA GLY A 330 -2.02 -16.31 2.87
C GLY A 330 -1.61 -16.12 1.40
N GLY A 331 -0.50 -15.44 1.12
CA GLY A 331 0.09 -15.34 -0.22
C GLY A 331 -0.37 -14.09 -1.00
N ASP A 332 -0.91 -14.28 -2.18
CA ASP A 332 -1.08 -13.28 -3.22
C ASP A 332 -1.90 -12.03 -2.84
N THR A 333 -1.22 -10.91 -2.72
CA THR A 333 -1.83 -9.59 -2.57
C THR A 333 -1.61 -8.75 -3.82
N ILE A 334 -2.58 -7.86 -4.14
CA ILE A 334 -2.47 -6.93 -5.27
C ILE A 334 -1.84 -5.63 -4.75
N THR A 335 -0.53 -5.69 -4.47
CA THR A 335 0.24 -4.55 -3.96
C THR A 335 1.56 -4.39 -4.71
N GLU A 336 2.08 -3.15 -4.77
CA GLU A 336 3.41 -2.89 -5.32
C GLU A 336 4.48 -3.66 -4.57
N SER A 337 4.33 -3.76 -3.27
CA SER A 337 5.24 -4.49 -2.39
C SER A 337 5.31 -5.97 -2.73
N TYR A 338 4.17 -6.61 -3.02
CA TYR A 338 4.15 -8.00 -3.43
C TYR A 338 4.78 -8.21 -4.81
N ARG A 339 4.55 -7.28 -5.76
CA ARG A 339 5.25 -7.27 -7.04
C ARG A 339 6.77 -7.24 -6.88
N ASP A 340 7.26 -6.37 -6.01
CA ASP A 340 8.69 -6.21 -5.77
C ASP A 340 9.29 -7.38 -5.00
N GLU A 341 8.53 -7.99 -4.10
CA GLU A 341 8.86 -9.28 -3.49
C GLU A 341 9.06 -10.37 -4.55
N LEU A 342 8.16 -10.47 -5.53
CA LEU A 342 8.29 -11.41 -6.64
C LEU A 342 9.57 -11.17 -7.45
N LYS A 343 9.96 -9.90 -7.65
CA LYS A 343 11.22 -9.54 -8.32
C LYS A 343 12.45 -9.97 -7.52
N LEU A 344 12.42 -9.82 -6.19
CA LEU A 344 13.51 -10.29 -5.32
C LEU A 344 13.58 -11.82 -5.28
N LYS A 345 12.44 -12.50 -5.20
CA LYS A 345 12.38 -13.98 -5.31
C LYS A 345 12.92 -14.45 -6.67
N ALA A 346 12.64 -13.71 -7.76
CA ALA A 346 13.21 -14.00 -9.06
C ALA A 346 14.73 -13.83 -9.09
N SER A 347 15.25 -12.74 -8.52
CA SER A 347 16.69 -12.50 -8.40
C SER A 347 17.41 -13.60 -7.63
N ALA A 348 16.81 -14.08 -6.54
CA ALA A 348 17.31 -15.20 -5.77
C ALA A 348 17.29 -16.51 -6.57
N ALA A 349 16.23 -16.78 -7.33
CA ALA A 349 16.12 -17.95 -8.19
C ALA A 349 17.17 -17.92 -9.32
N SER A 350 17.40 -16.74 -9.91
CA SER A 350 18.44 -16.49 -10.90
C SER A 350 19.84 -16.78 -10.35
N ALA A 351 20.14 -16.25 -9.16
CA ALA A 351 21.43 -16.50 -8.49
C ALA A 351 21.69 -17.98 -8.19
N LYS A 352 20.63 -18.77 -8.00
CA LYS A 352 20.68 -20.24 -7.81
C LYS A 352 20.66 -21.03 -9.12
N GLY A 353 20.59 -20.37 -10.27
CA GLY A 353 20.52 -21.03 -11.58
C GLY A 353 19.17 -21.66 -11.90
N ASN A 354 18.12 -21.41 -11.10
CA ASN A 354 16.78 -21.95 -11.32
C ASN A 354 15.97 -21.04 -12.25
N ARG A 355 16.18 -21.20 -13.54
CA ARG A 355 15.57 -20.35 -14.58
C ARG A 355 14.06 -20.54 -14.73
N GLU A 356 13.53 -21.69 -14.37
CA GLU A 356 12.09 -21.95 -14.43
C GLU A 356 11.37 -21.15 -13.35
N LEU A 357 11.90 -21.18 -12.13
CA LEU A 357 11.37 -20.45 -11.00
C LEU A 357 11.56 -18.93 -11.17
N GLU A 358 12.70 -18.48 -11.70
CA GLU A 358 12.94 -17.09 -12.08
C GLU A 358 11.86 -16.59 -13.05
N ARG A 359 11.60 -17.32 -14.14
CA ARG A 359 10.56 -16.98 -15.11
C ARG A 359 9.16 -16.96 -14.51
N HIS A 360 8.87 -17.91 -13.64
CA HIS A 360 7.60 -17.96 -12.93
C HIS A 360 7.35 -16.69 -12.12
N TYR A 361 8.31 -16.27 -11.29
CA TYR A 361 8.19 -15.07 -10.48
C TYR A 361 8.13 -13.79 -11.33
N LEU A 362 8.96 -13.68 -12.36
CA LEU A 362 8.95 -12.50 -13.26
C LEU A 362 7.61 -12.38 -14.00
N ARG A 363 7.04 -13.47 -14.49
CA ARG A 363 5.73 -13.45 -15.15
C ARG A 363 4.63 -13.02 -14.20
N ARG A 364 4.64 -13.51 -12.97
CA ARG A 364 3.67 -13.06 -11.94
C ARG A 364 3.85 -11.59 -11.61
N ALA A 365 5.08 -11.11 -11.47
CA ALA A 365 5.37 -9.71 -11.22
C ALA A 365 4.88 -8.79 -12.36
N LEU A 366 5.05 -9.22 -13.62
CA LEU A 366 4.56 -8.48 -14.79
C LEU A 366 3.03 -8.42 -14.85
N ASN A 367 2.36 -9.54 -14.62
CA ASN A 367 0.89 -9.58 -14.58
C ASN A 367 0.35 -8.68 -13.47
N LEU A 368 1.03 -8.64 -12.32
CA LEU A 368 0.66 -7.78 -11.21
C LEU A 368 0.93 -6.30 -11.53
N GLU A 369 2.01 -5.97 -12.25
CA GLU A 369 2.33 -4.62 -12.72
C GLU A 369 1.20 -4.08 -13.61
N ASP A 370 0.69 -4.89 -14.54
CA ASP A 370 -0.45 -4.52 -15.38
C ASP A 370 -1.69 -4.19 -14.55
N THR A 371 -1.98 -5.03 -13.55
CA THR A 371 -3.13 -4.82 -12.66
C THR A 371 -2.97 -3.57 -11.79
N LEU A 372 -1.76 -3.32 -11.28
CA LEU A 372 -1.46 -2.15 -10.45
C LEU A 372 -1.50 -0.84 -11.25
N HIS A 373 -1.01 -0.84 -12.48
CA HIS A 373 -1.11 0.33 -13.36
C HIS A 373 -2.54 0.71 -13.68
N GLU A 374 -3.40 -0.27 -13.81
CA GLU A 374 -4.84 -0.05 -13.97
C GLU A 374 -5.50 0.51 -12.70
N ALA A 375 -5.06 0.07 -11.54
CA ALA A 375 -5.60 0.51 -10.24
C ALA A 375 -5.04 1.88 -9.79
N GLN A 376 -3.81 2.21 -10.19
CA GLN A 376 -3.15 3.46 -9.86
C GLN A 376 -3.69 4.64 -10.66
N ASN A 377 -4.87 5.04 -10.30
CA ASN A 377 -5.53 6.16 -10.92
C ASN A 377 -4.81 7.47 -10.55
N MET A 378 -3.75 7.81 -11.28
CA MET A 378 -2.99 9.07 -11.11
C MET A 378 -3.89 10.30 -11.06
N ALA A 379 -5.03 10.24 -11.74
CA ALA A 379 -6.03 11.29 -11.74
C ALA A 379 -6.74 11.46 -10.39
N LEU A 380 -6.96 10.38 -9.63
CA LEU A 380 -7.55 10.49 -8.30
C LEU A 380 -6.57 11.15 -7.32
N MET A 381 -5.27 10.85 -7.45
CA MET A 381 -4.21 11.52 -6.68
C MET A 381 -4.12 13.01 -7.04
N ALA A 382 -4.16 13.36 -8.33
CA ALA A 382 -4.16 14.76 -8.77
C ALA A 382 -5.39 15.52 -8.25
N HIS A 383 -6.55 14.88 -8.22
CA HIS A 383 -7.77 15.44 -7.62
C HIS A 383 -7.62 15.65 -6.12
N THR A 384 -7.11 14.65 -5.40
CA THR A 384 -6.93 14.74 -3.94
C THR A 384 -5.94 15.83 -3.57
N LEU A 385 -4.82 15.95 -4.30
CA LEU A 385 -3.84 17.03 -4.10
C LEU A 385 -4.44 18.40 -4.43
N SER A 386 -5.26 18.49 -5.46
CA SER A 386 -5.99 19.73 -5.81
C SER A 386 -6.96 20.14 -4.70
N VAL A 387 -7.68 19.19 -4.11
CA VAL A 387 -8.58 19.43 -2.97
C VAL A 387 -7.79 19.87 -1.74
N TYR A 388 -6.66 19.22 -1.45
CA TYR A 388 -5.81 19.60 -0.33
C TYR A 388 -5.22 21.01 -0.49
N LYS A 389 -4.68 21.35 -1.66
CA LYS A 389 -4.18 22.71 -1.95
C LYS A 389 -5.27 23.76 -1.85
N VAL A 390 -6.46 23.45 -2.34
CA VAL A 390 -7.61 24.37 -2.27
C VAL A 390 -8.07 24.54 -0.83
N GLN A 391 -8.04 23.50 0.00
CA GLN A 391 -8.38 23.61 1.43
C GLN A 391 -7.34 24.41 2.22
N ASP A 392 -6.04 24.19 1.99
CA ASP A 392 -4.97 24.94 2.64
C ASP A 392 -4.98 26.42 2.22
N GLU A 393 -5.19 26.70 0.92
CA GLU A 393 -5.39 28.08 0.44
C GLU A 393 -6.69 28.71 0.96
N GLN A 394 -7.75 27.91 1.12
CA GLN A 394 -9.01 28.40 1.70
C GLN A 394 -8.90 28.69 3.19
N MET A 395 -8.17 27.89 3.96
CA MET A 395 -7.92 28.18 5.38
C MET A 395 -7.08 29.45 5.55
N LYS A 396 -5.98 29.59 4.81
CA LYS A 396 -5.17 30.82 4.78
C LYS A 396 -5.95 32.03 4.30
N ALA A 397 -6.85 31.85 3.34
CA ALA A 397 -7.73 32.90 2.86
C ALA A 397 -8.89 33.24 3.82
N GLN A 398 -9.33 32.27 4.66
CA GLN A 398 -10.33 32.53 5.71
C GLN A 398 -9.76 33.34 6.85
N ASP A 399 -8.52 33.07 7.27
CA ASP A 399 -7.83 33.86 8.29
C ASP A 399 -7.56 35.30 7.82
N ALA A 400 -7.19 35.47 6.56
CA ALA A 400 -7.04 36.79 5.95
C ALA A 400 -8.37 37.53 5.75
N LYS A 401 -9.45 36.76 5.43
CA LYS A 401 -10.81 37.35 5.25
C LYS A 401 -11.50 37.69 6.56
N ALA A 402 -11.18 37.00 7.66
CA ALA A 402 -11.69 37.35 8.99
C ALA A 402 -11.21 38.74 9.44
N ALA A 403 -9.97 39.09 9.12
CA ALA A 403 -9.41 40.40 9.39
C ALA A 403 -9.98 41.52 8.48
N ALA A 404 -10.29 41.16 7.22
CA ALA A 404 -10.83 42.13 6.24
C ALA A 404 -12.34 42.39 6.37
N LYS A 405 -13.10 41.44 6.94
CA LYS A 405 -14.57 41.54 7.04
C LYS A 405 -15.06 42.64 7.98
N LEU A 406 -14.28 43.05 8.96
CA LEU A 406 -14.66 44.14 9.87
C LEU A 406 -14.64 45.53 9.24
N MET A 407 -13.93 45.72 8.13
CA MET A 407 -13.82 47.05 7.47
C MET A 407 -14.80 47.29 6.30
N LEU A 408 -15.39 46.24 5.73
CA LEU A 408 -16.11 46.39 4.45
C LEU A 408 -17.64 46.33 4.54
N VAL A 409 -18.20 46.06 5.72
CA VAL A 409 -19.67 45.83 5.87
C VAL A 409 -20.52 47.07 5.61
N ALA A 410 -19.98 48.29 5.73
CA ALA A 410 -20.74 49.54 5.59
C ALA A 410 -20.86 50.06 4.13
N LEU A 411 -20.01 49.65 3.19
CA LEU A 411 -19.93 50.23 1.83
C LEU A 411 -20.52 49.36 0.70
N VAL A 412 -20.88 48.12 1.00
CA VAL A 412 -21.07 47.11 -0.06
C VAL A 412 -22.53 46.67 -0.30
N ALA A 413 -23.50 47.18 0.47
CA ALA A 413 -24.89 46.67 0.41
C ALA A 413 -25.62 46.96 -0.95
N LEU A 414 -25.26 47.99 -1.68
CA LEU A 414 -25.92 48.36 -2.93
C LEU A 414 -25.17 47.87 -4.20
N ALA A 415 -23.83 47.78 -4.13
CA ALA A 415 -23.01 47.28 -5.25
C ALA A 415 -22.96 45.76 -5.33
N THR A 416 -23.31 45.05 -4.23
CA THR A 416 -23.18 43.61 -4.10
C THR A 416 -24.14 42.77 -4.96
N ILE A 417 -25.34 43.27 -5.25
CA ILE A 417 -26.31 42.49 -6.04
C ILE A 417 -25.86 42.38 -7.50
N VAL A 418 -25.36 43.44 -8.09
CA VAL A 418 -24.92 43.42 -9.50
C VAL A 418 -23.60 42.63 -9.63
N ILE A 419 -22.69 42.85 -8.65
CA ILE A 419 -21.41 42.10 -8.62
C ILE A 419 -21.67 40.61 -8.35
N PHE A 420 -22.66 40.29 -7.52
CA PHE A 420 -23.02 38.88 -7.21
C PHE A 420 -23.56 38.12 -8.45
N VAL A 421 -24.37 38.80 -9.27
CA VAL A 421 -24.88 38.16 -10.52
C VAL A 421 -23.74 37.96 -11.53
N VAL A 422 -22.84 38.92 -11.68
CA VAL A 422 -21.71 38.84 -12.61
C VAL A 422 -20.70 37.77 -12.11
N VAL A 423 -20.41 37.77 -10.80
CA VAL A 423 -19.50 36.78 -10.20
C VAL A 423 -20.10 35.36 -10.25
N TYR A 424 -21.43 35.24 -10.07
CA TYR A 424 -22.14 33.95 -10.20
C TYR A 424 -22.08 33.40 -11.64
N MET A 425 -22.32 34.25 -12.64
CA MET A 425 -22.18 33.86 -14.05
C MET A 425 -20.74 33.52 -14.42
N PHE A 426 -19.78 34.25 -13.90
CA PHE A 426 -18.35 33.98 -14.14
C PHE A 426 -17.89 32.70 -13.44
N ARG A 427 -18.45 32.41 -12.27
CA ARG A 427 -18.17 31.18 -11.51
C ARG A 427 -18.72 29.94 -12.19
N LEU A 428 -19.92 30.03 -12.76
CA LEU A 428 -20.51 28.96 -13.59
C LEU A 428 -19.67 28.69 -14.84
N TYR A 429 -19.16 29.73 -15.47
CA TYR A 429 -18.28 29.61 -16.63
C TYR A 429 -16.93 28.98 -16.24
N LYS A 430 -16.33 29.42 -15.12
CA LYS A 430 -15.08 28.85 -14.61
C LYS A 430 -15.22 27.42 -14.12
N GLN A 431 -16.34 27.06 -13.49
CA GLN A 431 -16.61 25.68 -13.12
C GLN A 431 -16.65 24.76 -14.34
N LYS A 432 -17.28 25.20 -15.45
CA LYS A 432 -17.25 24.44 -16.71
C LYS A 432 -15.82 24.26 -17.25
N GLN A 433 -14.99 25.28 -17.22
CA GLN A 433 -13.59 25.18 -17.70
C GLN A 433 -12.73 24.28 -16.79
N VAL A 434 -12.88 24.36 -15.47
CA VAL A 434 -12.12 23.55 -14.52
C VAL A 434 -12.49 22.06 -14.64
N VAL A 435 -13.77 21.76 -14.85
CA VAL A 435 -14.22 20.36 -15.10
C VAL A 435 -13.64 19.86 -16.43
N ALA A 436 -13.65 20.67 -17.48
CA ALA A 436 -13.08 20.30 -18.77
C ALA A 436 -11.55 20.06 -18.69
N LEU A 437 -10.81 20.88 -17.93
CA LEU A 437 -9.37 20.70 -17.72
C LEU A 437 -9.07 19.42 -16.91
N LYS A 438 -9.88 19.14 -15.87
CA LYS A 438 -9.76 17.91 -15.08
C LYS A 438 -10.02 16.67 -15.92
N ASN A 439 -11.06 16.70 -16.75
CA ASN A 439 -11.36 15.60 -17.67
C ASN A 439 -10.24 15.37 -18.67
N LYS A 440 -9.61 16.44 -19.19
CA LYS A 440 -8.48 16.34 -20.11
C LYS A 440 -7.23 15.74 -19.47
N ALA A 441 -6.93 16.11 -18.21
CA ALA A 441 -5.82 15.51 -17.46
C ALA A 441 -6.06 14.02 -17.18
N LEU A 442 -7.30 13.66 -16.83
CA LEU A 442 -7.70 12.27 -16.58
C LEU A 442 -7.54 11.41 -17.85
N VAL A 443 -7.99 11.91 -19.01
CA VAL A 443 -7.84 11.22 -20.30
C VAL A 443 -6.36 10.99 -20.61
N SER A 444 -5.50 12.01 -20.43
CA SER A 444 -4.05 11.87 -20.67
C SER A 444 -3.38 10.84 -19.74
N SER A 445 -3.83 10.74 -18.49
CA SER A 445 -3.30 9.75 -17.54
C SER A 445 -3.72 8.32 -17.92
N ILE A 446 -4.97 8.17 -18.36
CA ILE A 446 -5.51 6.90 -18.85
C ILE A 446 -4.74 6.46 -20.11
N GLU A 447 -4.46 7.40 -21.04
CA GLU A 447 -3.66 7.11 -22.23
C GLU A 447 -2.26 6.58 -21.88
N LYS A 448 -1.56 7.27 -20.98
CA LYS A 448 -0.24 6.82 -20.55
C LYS A 448 -0.27 5.43 -19.89
N ALA A 449 -1.27 5.17 -19.05
CA ALA A 449 -1.40 3.87 -18.41
C ALA A 449 -1.63 2.74 -19.41
N LEU A 450 -2.44 2.98 -20.45
CA LEU A 450 -2.69 2.00 -21.50
C LEU A 450 -1.50 1.85 -22.48
N GLU A 451 -0.80 2.95 -22.76
CA GLU A 451 0.44 2.88 -23.55
C GLU A 451 1.52 2.07 -22.83
N TYR A 452 1.62 2.20 -21.50
CA TYR A 452 2.49 1.33 -20.70
C TYR A 452 2.06 -0.14 -20.78
N LYS A 453 0.77 -0.42 -20.68
CA LYS A 453 0.24 -1.79 -20.81
C LYS A 453 0.56 -2.39 -22.19
N ASP A 454 0.29 -1.65 -23.26
CA ASP A 454 0.59 -2.11 -24.63
C ASP A 454 2.11 -2.37 -24.83
N ARG A 455 2.97 -1.55 -24.20
CA ARG A 455 4.43 -1.79 -24.19
C ARG A 455 4.83 -3.03 -23.41
N TYR A 456 4.16 -3.30 -22.28
CA TYR A 456 4.41 -4.51 -21.49
C TYR A 456 3.97 -5.77 -22.23
N GLU A 457 2.80 -5.76 -22.86
CA GLU A 457 2.33 -6.87 -23.68
C GLU A 457 3.28 -7.15 -24.89
N MET A 458 3.83 -6.08 -25.50
CA MET A 458 4.84 -6.24 -26.55
C MET A 458 6.18 -6.77 -26.03
N ALA A 459 6.60 -6.32 -24.84
CA ALA A 459 7.83 -6.80 -24.21
C ALA A 459 7.73 -8.25 -23.78
N GLU A 460 6.55 -8.68 -23.28
CA GLU A 460 6.27 -10.08 -22.93
C GLU A 460 6.38 -11.01 -24.16
N ARG A 461 5.77 -10.60 -25.29
CA ARG A 461 5.90 -11.36 -26.56
C ARG A 461 7.35 -11.39 -27.07
N ALA A 462 8.08 -10.26 -26.96
CA ALA A 462 9.48 -10.21 -27.35
C ALA A 462 10.38 -11.06 -26.43
N LEU A 463 10.01 -11.21 -25.16
CA LEU A 463 10.68 -12.08 -24.20
C LEU A 463 10.43 -13.55 -24.54
N GLU A 464 9.18 -13.93 -24.82
CA GLU A 464 8.79 -15.27 -25.25
C GLU A 464 9.53 -15.68 -26.56
N ASP A 465 9.65 -14.75 -27.52
CA ASP A 465 10.44 -14.94 -28.74
C ASP A 465 11.96 -15.01 -28.47
N ALA A 466 12.46 -14.30 -27.45
CA ALA A 466 13.87 -14.36 -27.06
C ALA A 466 14.20 -15.65 -26.29
N GLU A 467 13.28 -16.12 -25.43
CA GLU A 467 13.40 -17.40 -24.71
C GLU A 467 13.42 -18.60 -25.66
N ASN A 468 12.57 -18.57 -26.68
CA ASN A 468 12.58 -19.59 -27.74
C ASN A 468 13.91 -19.64 -28.49
N ARG A 469 14.52 -18.45 -28.74
CA ARG A 469 15.86 -18.35 -29.36
C ARG A 469 17.00 -18.73 -28.42
N ALA A 470 16.87 -18.45 -27.11
CA ALA A 470 17.87 -18.81 -26.10
C ALA A 470 17.92 -20.32 -25.86
N CYS A 471 16.76 -21.00 -25.90
CA CYS A 471 16.66 -22.45 -25.77
C CYS A 471 17.41 -23.19 -26.92
N GLU A 472 17.45 -22.60 -28.11
CA GLU A 472 18.29 -23.09 -29.23
C GLU A 472 19.80 -22.86 -29.02
N ALA A 473 20.18 -21.75 -28.37
CA ALA A 473 21.59 -21.42 -28.11
C ALA A 473 22.19 -22.22 -26.93
N GLU A 474 21.37 -22.63 -25.97
CA GLU A 474 21.83 -23.38 -24.77
C GLU A 474 22.26 -24.82 -25.05
N ARG A 475 21.70 -25.47 -26.06
CA ARG A 475 22.19 -26.80 -26.49
C ARG A 475 23.69 -26.79 -26.82
N ASN A 476 24.24 -25.64 -27.20
CA ASN A 476 25.63 -25.51 -27.59
C ASN A 476 26.58 -25.07 -26.45
N SER A 477 26.05 -24.58 -25.33
CA SER A 477 26.91 -24.04 -24.25
C SER A 477 27.11 -24.98 -23.04
N GLU A 478 26.38 -26.06 -22.98
CA GLU A 478 26.39 -26.97 -21.81
C GLU A 478 27.71 -27.73 -21.66
N MET A 479 28.43 -27.96 -22.76
CA MET A 479 29.76 -28.59 -22.71
C MET A 479 30.85 -27.68 -22.10
N MET A 480 30.70 -26.37 -22.18
CA MET A 480 31.72 -25.43 -21.66
C MET A 480 31.58 -25.17 -20.15
N ARG A 481 30.40 -25.43 -19.57
CA ARG A 481 30.12 -25.20 -18.13
C ARG A 481 30.65 -26.25 -17.18
N VAL A 482 30.79 -27.48 -17.63
CA VAL A 482 31.34 -28.59 -16.81
C VAL A 482 32.81 -28.32 -16.39
N ALA A 483 33.57 -27.58 -17.20
CA ALA A 483 34.93 -27.20 -16.89
C ALA A 483 35.04 -26.09 -15.82
N ILE A 484 34.06 -25.17 -15.78
CA ILE A 484 34.07 -24.01 -14.85
C ILE A 484 33.52 -24.40 -13.48
N GLN A 485 32.61 -25.38 -13.39
CA GLN A 485 32.06 -25.87 -12.11
C GLN A 485 33.10 -26.54 -11.20
N ARG A 486 34.18 -27.10 -11.78
CA ARG A 486 35.28 -27.70 -10.99
C ARG A 486 36.13 -26.63 -10.27
N THR A 487 36.21 -25.42 -10.77
CA THR A 487 36.98 -24.32 -10.16
C THR A 487 36.16 -23.50 -9.15
N ALA A 488 34.84 -23.45 -9.28
CA ALA A 488 33.94 -22.74 -8.35
C ALA A 488 33.73 -23.51 -7.03
N LYS A 489 33.69 -24.83 -7.09
CA LYS A 489 33.51 -25.69 -5.90
C LYS A 489 34.62 -25.60 -4.87
N GLY A 490 35.85 -25.18 -5.29
CA GLY A 490 36.99 -24.97 -4.39
C GLY A 490 36.91 -23.65 -3.59
N LYS A 491 36.11 -22.67 -4.07
CA LYS A 491 35.92 -21.39 -3.38
C LYS A 491 34.73 -21.38 -2.44
N GLU A 492 33.73 -22.22 -2.72
CA GLU A 492 32.49 -22.35 -1.93
C GLU A 492 32.74 -23.10 -0.60
N ILE A 493 33.74 -24.00 -0.57
CA ILE A 493 34.11 -24.74 0.65
C ILE A 493 34.81 -23.81 1.67
N ALA A 494 35.50 -22.77 1.22
CA ALA A 494 36.21 -21.83 2.12
C ALA A 494 35.25 -20.81 2.79
N LEU A 495 34.01 -20.64 2.29
CA LEU A 495 33.01 -19.71 2.84
C LEU A 495 31.95 -20.42 3.70
N ARG A 496 32.02 -21.74 3.77
CA ARG A 496 31.04 -22.55 4.52
C ARG A 496 31.41 -22.74 6.00
N ASP A 497 32.66 -22.56 6.37
CA ASP A 497 33.10 -22.89 7.73
C ASP A 497 32.69 -21.84 8.79
N ASP A 498 32.38 -20.59 8.40
CA ASP A 498 32.02 -19.54 9.38
C ASP A 498 30.53 -19.43 9.68
N ASN A 499 29.66 -20.14 8.92
CA ASN A 499 28.20 -20.05 9.06
C ASN A 499 27.50 -21.36 9.43
N ALA A 500 28.25 -22.40 9.75
CA ALA A 500 27.71 -23.75 9.97
C ALA A 500 26.78 -23.89 11.20
N GLY A 501 26.79 -22.90 12.09
CA GLY A 501 26.01 -22.96 13.34
C GLY A 501 24.58 -22.41 13.24
N LEU A 502 24.32 -21.51 12.26
CA LEU A 502 23.00 -20.88 12.12
C LEU A 502 22.11 -21.58 11.08
N ASP A 503 22.76 -22.14 10.05
CA ASP A 503 22.04 -22.81 8.93
C ASP A 503 21.41 -24.13 9.36
N GLU A 504 21.98 -24.81 10.36
CA GLU A 504 21.46 -26.12 10.80
C GLU A 504 20.16 -25.98 11.60
N GLU A 505 19.99 -24.91 12.38
CA GLU A 505 18.76 -24.64 13.13
C GLU A 505 17.62 -24.09 12.23
N LEU A 506 17.98 -23.25 11.26
CA LEU A 506 17.02 -22.70 10.29
C LEU A 506 16.63 -23.74 9.22
N SER A 507 17.57 -24.60 8.82
CA SER A 507 17.32 -25.70 7.89
C SER A 507 16.46 -26.80 8.51
N ALA A 508 16.65 -27.06 9.82
CA ALA A 508 15.86 -28.07 10.54
C ALA A 508 14.40 -27.61 10.76
N VAL A 509 14.16 -26.30 10.93
CA VAL A 509 12.81 -25.75 11.05
C VAL A 509 12.12 -25.73 9.68
N ALA A 510 12.83 -25.32 8.63
CA ALA A 510 12.29 -25.32 7.26
C ALA A 510 11.99 -26.73 6.74
N ALA A 511 12.82 -27.72 7.09
CA ALA A 511 12.60 -29.12 6.71
C ALA A 511 11.40 -29.75 7.44
N LYS A 512 11.17 -29.38 8.71
CA LYS A 512 10.01 -29.89 9.47
C LYS A 512 8.69 -29.25 9.01
N GLU A 513 8.74 -27.98 8.56
CA GLU A 513 7.56 -27.29 8.03
C GLU A 513 7.25 -27.71 6.59
N ALA A 514 8.28 -28.07 5.81
CA ALA A 514 8.11 -28.61 4.46
C ALA A 514 7.52 -30.03 4.45
N GLU A 515 7.85 -30.87 5.43
CA GLU A 515 7.26 -32.22 5.54
C GLU A 515 5.77 -32.18 5.95
N ASN A 516 5.34 -31.17 6.72
CA ASN A 516 3.93 -31.01 7.09
C ASN A 516 3.08 -30.27 6.06
N ALA A 517 3.71 -29.57 5.09
CA ALA A 517 3.00 -28.84 4.02
C ALA A 517 2.86 -29.67 2.73
N ASN A 518 3.59 -30.77 2.60
CA ASN A 518 3.75 -31.48 1.32
C ASN A 518 2.68 -32.55 1.05
N ASP A 519 1.65 -32.69 1.90
CA ASP A 519 0.69 -33.80 1.70
C ASP A 519 -0.71 -33.40 1.18
N ALA A 520 -0.96 -32.10 0.81
CA ALA A 520 -2.26 -31.79 0.22
C ALA A 520 -2.38 -30.56 -0.72
N SER A 521 -1.34 -29.78 -1.01
CA SER A 521 -1.57 -28.50 -1.70
C SER A 521 -0.65 -28.14 -2.88
N SER A 522 0.50 -28.79 -3.08
CA SER A 522 1.43 -28.42 -4.17
C SER A 522 0.95 -28.88 -5.55
N ASP A 523 0.37 -30.04 -5.66
CA ASP A 523 -0.11 -30.60 -6.93
C ASP A 523 -1.35 -29.86 -7.49
N ASN A 524 -2.17 -29.25 -6.59
CA ASN A 524 -3.37 -28.51 -6.99
C ASN A 524 -3.10 -27.06 -7.40
N SER A 525 -1.99 -26.44 -7.00
CA SER A 525 -1.70 -25.02 -7.29
C SER A 525 -1.04 -24.83 -8.65
N GLU A 526 -0.13 -25.69 -9.05
CA GLU A 526 0.50 -25.68 -10.39
C GLU A 526 -0.53 -25.98 -11.49
N ASP A 527 -1.37 -26.97 -11.26
CA ASP A 527 -2.46 -27.33 -12.17
C ASP A 527 -3.54 -26.24 -12.25
N ALA A 528 -3.78 -25.50 -11.15
CA ALA A 528 -4.70 -24.37 -11.14
C ALA A 528 -4.13 -23.13 -11.86
N SER A 529 -2.85 -22.84 -11.73
CA SER A 529 -2.16 -21.78 -12.45
C SER A 529 -2.13 -22.03 -13.95
N SER A 530 -1.79 -23.27 -14.35
CA SER A 530 -1.80 -23.70 -15.75
C SER A 530 -3.19 -23.59 -16.38
N LEU A 531 -4.23 -23.97 -15.64
CA LEU A 531 -5.62 -23.82 -16.09
C LEU A 531 -5.99 -22.33 -16.27
N PHE A 532 -5.57 -21.45 -15.38
CA PHE A 532 -5.82 -20.01 -15.53
C PHE A 532 -5.14 -19.44 -16.77
N GLU A 533 -3.89 -19.78 -17.02
CA GLU A 533 -3.16 -19.34 -18.20
C GLU A 533 -3.85 -19.78 -19.50
N GLN A 534 -4.36 -21.00 -19.54
CA GLN A 534 -5.12 -21.50 -20.67
C GLN A 534 -6.45 -20.75 -20.85
N ILE A 535 -7.18 -20.51 -19.76
CA ILE A 535 -8.44 -19.74 -19.76
C ILE A 535 -8.18 -18.32 -20.24
N ASP A 536 -7.17 -17.64 -19.70
CA ASP A 536 -6.84 -16.27 -20.04
C ASP A 536 -6.40 -16.14 -21.51
N ARG A 537 -5.57 -17.05 -21.99
CA ARG A 537 -5.15 -17.11 -23.39
C ARG A 537 -6.35 -17.25 -24.32
N ASN A 538 -7.23 -18.22 -24.06
CA ASN A 538 -8.43 -18.43 -24.89
C ASN A 538 -9.37 -17.22 -24.89
N ILE A 539 -9.59 -16.60 -23.71
CA ILE A 539 -10.42 -15.39 -23.61
C ILE A 539 -9.84 -14.26 -24.43
N ARG A 540 -8.51 -14.08 -24.43
CA ARG A 540 -7.84 -13.03 -25.20
C ARG A 540 -7.79 -13.31 -26.68
N ASP A 541 -7.29 -14.48 -27.06
CA ASP A 541 -6.97 -14.82 -28.46
C ASP A 541 -8.25 -14.98 -29.28
N GLU A 542 -9.25 -15.68 -28.73
CA GLU A 542 -10.54 -15.86 -29.38
C GLU A 542 -11.53 -14.71 -29.15
N ARG A 543 -11.13 -13.69 -28.37
CA ARG A 543 -11.94 -12.52 -28.00
C ARG A 543 -13.30 -12.90 -27.42
N LEU A 544 -13.37 -13.95 -26.64
CA LEU A 544 -14.62 -14.47 -26.08
C LEU A 544 -15.39 -13.43 -25.26
N TYR A 545 -14.68 -12.44 -24.71
CA TYR A 545 -15.28 -11.31 -23.97
C TYR A 545 -16.21 -10.44 -24.82
N LEU A 546 -16.11 -10.49 -26.15
CA LEU A 546 -17.01 -9.73 -27.05
C LEU A 546 -18.39 -10.37 -27.21
N ASN A 547 -18.53 -11.64 -26.85
CA ASN A 547 -19.81 -12.31 -26.86
C ASN A 547 -20.63 -11.89 -25.62
N PRO A 548 -21.79 -11.23 -25.77
CA PRO A 548 -22.61 -10.77 -24.64
C PRO A 548 -23.15 -11.94 -23.80
N ASP A 549 -23.32 -13.12 -24.39
CA ASP A 549 -23.85 -14.34 -23.76
C ASP A 549 -22.75 -15.24 -23.17
N PHE A 550 -21.49 -14.80 -23.19
CA PHE A 550 -20.38 -15.56 -22.63
C PHE A 550 -20.54 -15.77 -21.12
N GLN A 551 -20.59 -17.02 -20.70
CA GLN A 551 -20.85 -17.43 -19.33
C GLN A 551 -19.78 -18.39 -18.83
N ARG A 552 -19.74 -18.60 -17.50
CA ARG A 552 -18.85 -19.58 -16.88
C ARG A 552 -19.03 -20.99 -17.45
N GLN A 553 -20.24 -21.36 -17.83
CA GLN A 553 -20.53 -22.68 -18.40
C GLN A 553 -19.74 -22.89 -19.69
N THR A 554 -19.53 -21.88 -20.50
CA THR A 554 -18.71 -21.96 -21.72
C THR A 554 -17.28 -22.41 -21.40
N LEU A 555 -16.68 -21.87 -20.33
CA LEU A 555 -15.34 -22.28 -19.89
C LEU A 555 -15.34 -23.69 -19.30
N VAL A 556 -16.38 -24.07 -18.57
CA VAL A 556 -16.55 -25.43 -18.04
C VAL A 556 -16.56 -26.45 -19.17
N ASP A 557 -17.30 -26.16 -20.24
CA ASP A 557 -17.44 -27.04 -21.40
C ASP A 557 -16.15 -27.09 -22.24
N MET A 558 -15.48 -25.94 -22.41
CA MET A 558 -14.23 -25.83 -23.17
C MET A 558 -13.06 -26.57 -22.50
N PHE A 559 -12.94 -26.46 -21.19
CA PHE A 559 -11.82 -27.03 -20.44
C PHE A 559 -12.17 -28.33 -19.70
N HIS A 560 -13.36 -28.87 -19.91
CA HIS A 560 -13.86 -30.07 -19.24
C HIS A 560 -13.62 -30.05 -17.71
N SER A 561 -13.80 -28.88 -17.10
CA SER A 561 -13.47 -28.64 -15.71
C SER A 561 -14.72 -28.37 -14.87
N ASP A 562 -14.62 -28.57 -13.54
CA ASP A 562 -15.73 -28.28 -12.63
C ASP A 562 -16.03 -26.76 -12.53
N ARG A 563 -17.32 -26.42 -12.44
CA ARG A 563 -17.81 -25.04 -12.35
C ARG A 563 -17.21 -24.25 -11.17
N ASN A 564 -17.03 -24.92 -10.04
CA ASN A 564 -16.46 -24.31 -8.85
C ASN A 564 -14.95 -24.12 -8.99
N ARG A 565 -14.28 -25.05 -9.65
CA ARG A 565 -12.85 -24.98 -9.96
C ARG A 565 -12.56 -23.80 -10.88
N VAL A 566 -13.28 -23.66 -12.00
CA VAL A 566 -13.16 -22.50 -12.90
C VAL A 566 -13.39 -21.18 -12.15
N GLY A 567 -14.40 -21.14 -11.28
CA GLY A 567 -14.69 -19.94 -10.49
C GLY A 567 -13.60 -19.56 -9.50
N ARG A 568 -13.00 -20.55 -8.82
CA ARG A 568 -11.88 -20.34 -7.89
C ARG A 568 -10.63 -19.89 -8.64
N VAL A 569 -10.24 -20.60 -9.67
CA VAL A 569 -9.09 -20.28 -10.50
C VAL A 569 -9.14 -18.83 -11.00
N ILE A 570 -10.28 -18.40 -11.53
CA ILE A 570 -10.43 -17.02 -11.98
C ILE A 570 -10.30 -16.03 -10.81
N LYS A 571 -10.93 -16.30 -9.67
CA LYS A 571 -10.85 -15.42 -8.50
C LYS A 571 -9.43 -15.32 -7.93
N ASP A 572 -8.73 -16.45 -7.85
CA ASP A 572 -7.45 -16.54 -7.15
C ASP A 572 -6.29 -16.00 -8.01
N PHE A 573 -6.38 -16.14 -9.34
CA PHE A 573 -5.29 -15.79 -10.25
C PHE A 573 -5.54 -14.50 -11.08
N SER A 574 -6.81 -14.10 -11.32
CA SER A 574 -7.08 -12.92 -12.15
C SER A 574 -6.99 -11.59 -11.39
N GLY A 575 -7.02 -11.60 -10.06
CA GLY A 575 -7.16 -10.39 -9.24
C GLY A 575 -8.56 -9.79 -9.22
N PHE A 576 -9.54 -10.42 -9.87
CA PHE A 576 -10.93 -9.97 -9.91
C PHE A 576 -11.83 -10.87 -9.03
N SER A 577 -12.86 -10.27 -8.45
CA SER A 577 -13.78 -10.98 -7.55
C SER A 577 -14.54 -12.15 -8.21
N ASN A 578 -14.71 -12.10 -9.52
CA ASN A 578 -15.45 -13.12 -10.28
C ASN A 578 -15.23 -12.98 -11.79
N LEU A 579 -15.67 -14.01 -12.55
CA LEU A 579 -15.58 -14.01 -14.01
C LEU A 579 -16.21 -12.78 -14.67
N SER A 580 -17.36 -12.32 -14.19
CA SER A 580 -18.04 -11.17 -14.80
C SER A 580 -17.23 -9.89 -14.67
N ALA A 581 -16.58 -9.66 -13.51
CA ALA A 581 -15.68 -8.54 -13.31
C ALA A 581 -14.45 -8.66 -14.21
N TYR A 582 -13.90 -9.86 -14.32
CA TYR A 582 -12.76 -10.17 -15.16
C TYR A 582 -13.06 -9.92 -16.65
N ILE A 583 -14.16 -10.46 -17.18
CA ILE A 583 -14.59 -10.24 -18.56
C ILE A 583 -14.95 -8.77 -18.83
N ASN A 584 -15.62 -8.10 -17.89
CA ASN A 584 -15.95 -6.68 -18.04
C ASN A 584 -14.70 -5.80 -18.11
N ASN A 585 -13.58 -6.19 -17.52
CA ASN A 585 -12.32 -5.49 -17.68
C ASN A 585 -11.87 -5.48 -19.15
N TYR A 586 -11.85 -6.64 -19.81
CA TYR A 586 -11.50 -6.74 -21.23
C TYR A 586 -12.50 -5.98 -22.12
N ARG A 587 -13.79 -6.06 -21.82
CA ARG A 587 -14.84 -5.32 -22.54
C ARG A 587 -14.64 -3.81 -22.46
N LEU A 588 -14.28 -3.30 -21.26
CA LEU A 588 -14.03 -1.87 -21.05
C LEU A 588 -12.77 -1.40 -21.77
N GLU A 589 -11.71 -2.19 -21.81
CA GLU A 589 -10.50 -1.88 -22.56
C GLU A 589 -10.78 -1.86 -24.07
N TYR A 590 -11.55 -2.81 -24.57
CA TYR A 590 -11.93 -2.84 -25.96
C TYR A 590 -12.81 -1.62 -26.32
N ALA A 591 -13.80 -1.30 -25.48
CA ALA A 591 -14.64 -0.11 -25.65
C ALA A 591 -13.82 1.19 -25.62
N TYR A 592 -12.82 1.27 -24.74
CA TYR A 592 -11.92 2.41 -24.67
C TYR A 592 -11.14 2.59 -26.00
N ARG A 593 -10.63 1.51 -26.59
CA ARG A 593 -9.95 1.56 -27.91
C ARG A 593 -10.90 2.07 -29.01
N LEU A 594 -12.16 1.60 -29.02
CA LEU A 594 -13.16 2.08 -29.98
C LEU A 594 -13.54 3.55 -29.78
N LEU A 595 -13.53 4.02 -28.53
CA LEU A 595 -13.80 5.44 -28.20
C LEU A 595 -12.67 6.38 -28.65
N ARG A 596 -11.45 5.87 -28.77
CA ARG A 596 -10.26 6.61 -29.26
C ARG A 596 -10.21 6.74 -30.77
N ASP A 597 -10.91 5.88 -31.48
CA ASP A 597 -10.94 5.92 -32.94
C ASP A 597 -11.73 7.14 -33.42
N LEU A 598 -10.98 8.17 -33.85
CA LEU A 598 -11.49 9.47 -34.27
C LEU A 598 -12.29 9.42 -35.57
N ASP A 599 -11.98 8.45 -36.42
CA ASP A 599 -12.64 8.24 -37.71
C ASP A 599 -13.95 7.48 -37.57
N SER A 600 -14.17 6.88 -36.38
CA SER A 600 -15.36 6.11 -36.10
C SER A 600 -16.57 6.98 -35.73
N LYS A 601 -17.59 6.97 -36.60
CA LYS A 601 -18.90 7.59 -36.35
C LYS A 601 -19.84 6.73 -35.46
N GLN A 602 -19.28 5.74 -34.75
CA GLN A 602 -20.09 4.84 -33.93
C GLN A 602 -20.73 5.57 -32.75
N THR A 603 -21.99 5.27 -32.49
CA THR A 603 -22.68 5.76 -31.29
C THR A 603 -22.20 5.06 -30.03
N ILE A 604 -22.42 5.65 -28.86
CA ILE A 604 -22.09 5.02 -27.57
C ILE A 604 -22.83 3.67 -27.41
N ASP A 605 -24.06 3.57 -27.93
CA ASP A 605 -24.85 2.33 -27.97
C ASP A 605 -24.17 1.26 -28.84
N SER A 606 -23.71 1.65 -30.03
CA SER A 606 -22.99 0.76 -30.94
C SER A 606 -21.70 0.25 -30.32
N ILE A 607 -20.93 1.11 -29.65
CA ILE A 607 -19.68 0.73 -28.98
C ILE A 607 -19.95 -0.22 -27.81
N ALA A 608 -20.99 0.02 -27.02
CA ALA A 608 -21.38 -0.87 -25.95
C ALA A 608 -21.64 -2.30 -26.47
N LYS A 609 -22.42 -2.41 -27.55
CA LYS A 609 -22.74 -3.68 -28.21
C LYS A 609 -21.50 -4.35 -28.81
N ALA A 610 -20.69 -3.59 -29.54
CA ALA A 610 -19.45 -4.07 -30.15
C ALA A 610 -18.44 -4.57 -29.10
N SER A 611 -18.52 -4.04 -27.88
CA SER A 611 -17.66 -4.43 -26.76
C SER A 611 -18.22 -5.58 -25.92
N GLY A 612 -19.33 -6.21 -26.35
CA GLY A 612 -19.93 -7.36 -25.68
C GLY A 612 -20.83 -7.05 -24.49
N PHE A 613 -21.20 -5.77 -24.28
CA PHE A 613 -22.15 -5.43 -23.22
C PHE A 613 -23.60 -5.67 -23.67
N SER A 614 -24.36 -6.38 -22.85
CA SER A 614 -25.79 -6.64 -23.10
C SER A 614 -26.65 -5.38 -22.97
N THR A 615 -26.24 -4.39 -22.16
CA THR A 615 -26.96 -3.12 -22.00
C THR A 615 -26.00 -1.93 -21.95
N VAL A 616 -26.42 -0.82 -22.57
CA VAL A 616 -25.70 0.46 -22.55
C VAL A 616 -25.55 1.00 -21.13
N ARG A 617 -26.58 0.82 -20.30
CA ARG A 617 -26.57 1.29 -18.90
C ARG A 617 -25.46 0.62 -18.08
N THR A 618 -25.27 -0.68 -18.24
CA THR A 618 -24.17 -1.42 -17.58
C THR A 618 -22.83 -0.92 -18.07
N PHE A 619 -22.67 -0.76 -19.39
CA PHE A 619 -21.45 -0.20 -19.97
C PHE A 619 -21.13 1.18 -19.41
N GLN A 620 -22.08 2.13 -19.46
CA GLN A 620 -21.85 3.49 -18.98
C GLN A 620 -21.49 3.54 -17.50
N ARG A 621 -22.16 2.74 -16.65
CA ARG A 621 -21.86 2.65 -15.22
C ARG A 621 -20.45 2.13 -14.98
N LEU A 622 -20.10 0.98 -15.58
CA LEU A 622 -18.79 0.35 -15.37
C LEU A 622 -17.66 1.18 -15.98
N PHE A 623 -17.89 1.82 -17.13
CA PHE A 623 -16.91 2.71 -17.75
C PHE A 623 -16.64 3.94 -16.86
N LYS A 624 -17.71 4.55 -16.29
CA LYS A 624 -17.56 5.67 -15.36
C LYS A 624 -16.85 5.25 -14.08
N GLU A 625 -17.18 4.07 -13.55
CA GLU A 625 -16.54 3.50 -12.35
C GLU A 625 -15.04 3.27 -12.58
N ARG A 626 -14.67 2.79 -13.76
CA ARG A 626 -13.30 2.48 -14.15
C ARG A 626 -12.46 3.73 -14.47
N TYR A 627 -13.01 4.63 -15.29
CA TYR A 627 -12.31 5.76 -15.89
C TYR A 627 -12.68 7.12 -15.29
N GLY A 628 -13.58 7.15 -14.30
CA GLY A 628 -13.99 8.37 -13.59
C GLY A 628 -14.96 9.26 -14.37
N MET A 629 -15.25 8.96 -15.63
CA MET A 629 -16.15 9.74 -16.50
C MET A 629 -16.97 8.84 -17.42
N THR A 630 -18.08 9.35 -17.93
CA THR A 630 -18.93 8.60 -18.87
C THR A 630 -18.23 8.44 -20.23
N PRO A 631 -18.61 7.41 -21.05
CA PRO A 631 -18.09 7.26 -22.39
C PRO A 631 -18.31 8.49 -23.29
N ALA A 632 -19.41 9.22 -23.08
CA ALA A 632 -19.71 10.45 -23.82
C ALA A 632 -18.75 11.60 -23.41
N GLU A 633 -18.56 11.83 -22.11
CA GLU A 633 -17.60 12.80 -21.56
C GLU A 633 -16.16 12.47 -21.99
N PHE A 634 -15.82 11.19 -22.02
CA PHE A 634 -14.52 10.74 -22.50
C PHE A 634 -14.31 11.12 -23.96
N ARG A 635 -15.26 10.79 -24.84
CA ARG A 635 -15.17 11.12 -26.26
C ARG A 635 -15.08 12.64 -26.50
N GLU A 636 -15.87 13.43 -25.75
CA GLU A 636 -15.86 14.90 -25.86
C GLU A 636 -14.54 15.52 -25.35
N SER A 637 -13.92 14.86 -24.37
CA SER A 637 -12.64 15.34 -23.76
C SER A 637 -11.39 14.86 -24.48
N TYR A 638 -11.52 13.98 -25.48
CA TYR A 638 -10.38 13.40 -26.18
C TYR A 638 -9.72 14.42 -27.14
N PRO A 639 -8.40 14.65 -27.05
CA PRO A 639 -7.73 15.78 -27.73
C PRO A 639 -7.81 15.79 -29.25
N GLY A 640 -8.04 14.65 -29.88
CA GLY A 640 -8.07 14.51 -31.34
C GLY A 640 -9.36 15.01 -32.02
N LEU A 641 -10.45 15.28 -31.29
CA LEU A 641 -11.73 15.69 -31.85
C LEU A 641 -11.88 17.21 -32.12
N ARG A 642 -10.91 18.03 -31.72
CA ARG A 642 -10.99 19.50 -31.82
C ARG A 642 -10.23 20.15 -32.97
N THR A 643 -9.80 19.41 -33.98
CA THR A 643 -9.06 19.99 -35.09
C THR A 643 -9.90 20.37 -36.33
N ASN A 644 -11.25 20.34 -36.24
CA ASN A 644 -12.13 20.80 -37.30
C ASN A 644 -13.30 21.63 -36.75
N GLU A 645 -12.99 22.83 -36.23
CA GLU A 645 -13.91 23.99 -36.24
C GLU A 645 -13.07 25.28 -36.18
#